data_3299c815ab25cf083103ccc6a63bb52a
#
_entry.id   3299c815ab25cf083103ccc6a63bb52a
#
_cell.length_a   1.000
_cell.length_b   1.000
_cell.length_c   1.000
_cell.angle_alpha   90.00
_cell.angle_beta   90.00
_cell.angle_gamma   90.00
#
_symmetry.space_group_name_H-M   'P 1'
#
loop_
_entity.id
_entity.type
_entity.pdbx_description
1 polymer ?
#
loop_
_entity_poly.entity_id
_entity_poly.type
_entity_poly.pdbx_seq_one_letter_code
_entity_poly.pdbx_strand_id
1 'polypeptide(L)'
;MIKSIPSIMLFDKNFEKDNCGYGIICNRNGKPSRKVVEKSIDALSSMAHRGGVGFDGKTGDGSGLLFDINKGFYTKIIKSELSILLPAEFAIGCFFSKKELKDKLQGDLKKIFRSENLKVICFRNVPVDISVLGEEAKDTLPDIFQVFLEQKDNSSDLSLRSSLFQALKTIENKYLNSEELYACSLSNETIVYKGLMMPEDLKSFYLDIKSKNFVASTCLFHQRFSTNTAPKWHLAQPFRLLAHNGEINAIRGNRNWAKARSSLFKSKLLPDLHKHENLINADGSDSSALDNMIQLLLEGGMNLFRAIRAVIPPAWQNIQILDPDIRAFHEYNSMHMEAWDGPAGIALANKRYAVCFLDRNGMRPSRYQIEKDGTVTVASETGVNPVSSSRIEAKGRISPGGIFAVDKETGKILTETDIDQKLASKHPYRDWLKENSNYVESKLDQSEGSGLKKISSEKYALATKIFSLFLEERTSVIKVLGAAAQEGTGSMGDDTALAVLSRQNRQIYDYFRQKFSQVTNPPIDSLREQSVMSLETCYGPELNIFEPSSEHAKRLVTYSPILSYKKLDWILKNKIFKVKTFDLEYIESSSISDAIDKLILDVSSAIDKGATIIHLNEVLPSKNKLSLNALMATGALHQALI
;
A
#
# COMPACT_ATOMS: atom_id res chain seq x y z
N MET A 1 48.20 10.38 -35.37
CA MET A 1 46.88 10.92 -35.10
C MET A 1 45.96 9.77 -34.76
N ILE A 2 45.74 9.48 -33.48
CA ILE A 2 44.77 8.51 -33.03
C ILE A 2 43.41 9.25 -33.09
N LYS A 3 42.57 8.90 -34.06
CA LYS A 3 41.19 9.38 -34.10
C LYS A 3 40.51 8.91 -32.82
N SER A 4 40.04 9.85 -32.00
CA SER A 4 39.21 9.57 -30.85
C SER A 4 38.03 8.69 -31.29
N ILE A 5 37.97 7.49 -30.75
CA ILE A 5 36.76 6.62 -30.82
C ILE A 5 35.65 7.44 -30.18
N PRO A 6 34.53 7.70 -30.88
CA PRO A 6 33.39 8.34 -30.24
C PRO A 6 32.99 7.48 -29.07
N SER A 7 32.83 8.07 -27.91
CA SER A 7 32.31 7.36 -26.73
C SER A 7 30.95 6.82 -27.14
N ILE A 8 30.87 5.52 -27.37
CA ILE A 8 29.59 4.83 -27.56
C ILE A 8 28.90 4.98 -26.21
N MET A 9 27.99 5.94 -26.10
CA MET A 9 27.09 5.98 -24.97
C MET A 9 26.20 4.73 -25.09
N LEU A 10 26.28 3.85 -24.09
CA LEU A 10 25.39 2.69 -23.97
C LEU A 10 23.92 3.12 -23.69
N PHE A 11 23.67 4.42 -23.69
CA PHE A 11 22.41 5.04 -23.38
C PHE A 11 22.11 6.12 -24.43
N ASP A 12 20.94 6.01 -25.06
CA ASP A 12 20.42 7.03 -25.97
C ASP A 12 19.43 7.93 -25.22
N LYS A 13 19.69 9.25 -25.23
CA LYS A 13 18.85 10.24 -24.57
C LYS A 13 17.43 10.33 -25.16
N ASN A 14 17.24 9.85 -26.39
CA ASN A 14 15.96 9.89 -27.09
C ASN A 14 15.06 8.68 -26.82
N PHE A 15 15.56 7.63 -26.16
CA PHE A 15 14.70 6.53 -25.75
C PHE A 15 13.77 6.96 -24.62
N GLU A 16 12.52 6.51 -24.71
CA GLU A 16 11.52 6.67 -23.68
C GLU A 16 12.00 6.06 -22.35
N LYS A 17 11.83 6.80 -21.27
CA LYS A 17 12.36 6.45 -19.96
C LYS A 17 11.22 6.07 -19.04
N ASP A 18 11.19 4.82 -18.65
CA ASP A 18 10.00 4.21 -18.06
C ASP A 18 10.17 3.73 -16.60
N ASN A 19 11.22 4.14 -15.92
CA ASN A 19 11.55 3.64 -14.59
C ASN A 19 11.70 4.76 -13.56
N CYS A 20 10.97 4.67 -12.44
CA CYS A 20 11.15 5.57 -11.30
C CYS A 20 12.55 5.44 -10.69
N GLY A 21 13.07 6.55 -10.15
CA GLY A 21 14.25 6.57 -9.32
C GLY A 21 13.91 7.04 -7.91
N TYR A 22 14.44 6.40 -6.88
CA TYR A 22 14.23 6.79 -5.50
C TYR A 22 15.46 6.57 -4.65
N GLY A 23 15.53 7.24 -3.51
CA GLY A 23 16.56 7.00 -2.53
C GLY A 23 16.40 7.82 -1.26
N ILE A 24 17.28 7.56 -0.33
CA ILE A 24 17.37 8.26 0.93
C ILE A 24 18.84 8.50 1.28
N ILE A 25 19.17 9.71 1.69
CA ILE A 25 20.45 10.07 2.26
C ILE A 25 20.23 10.58 3.68
N CYS A 26 20.98 10.03 4.64
CA CYS A 26 20.91 10.50 6.01
C CYS A 26 22.29 10.49 6.69
N ASN A 27 22.41 11.28 7.77
CA ASN A 27 23.48 11.13 8.73
C ASN A 27 23.05 10.12 9.80
N ARG A 28 23.82 9.04 10.00
CA ARG A 28 23.44 7.96 10.92
C ARG A 28 23.26 8.40 12.37
N ASN A 29 23.89 9.51 12.77
CA ASN A 29 23.80 10.06 14.12
C ASN A 29 22.73 11.19 14.23
N GLY A 30 21.87 11.36 13.24
CA GLY A 30 20.80 12.36 13.25
C GLY A 30 21.26 13.82 13.24
N LYS A 31 22.53 14.10 12.91
CA LYS A 31 23.08 15.47 12.88
C LYS A 31 22.67 16.20 11.60
N PRO A 32 21.89 17.29 11.68
CA PRO A 32 21.54 18.06 10.50
C PRO A 32 22.77 18.70 9.85
N SER A 33 22.82 18.69 8.53
CA SER A 33 23.89 19.33 7.79
C SER A 33 23.45 19.78 6.40
N ARG A 34 24.06 20.81 5.87
CA ARG A 34 23.88 21.24 4.48
C ARG A 34 24.35 20.16 3.49
N LYS A 35 25.37 19.40 3.88
CA LYS A 35 25.91 18.29 3.09
C LYS A 35 24.85 17.24 2.74
N VAL A 36 23.98 16.87 3.68
CA VAL A 36 22.87 15.91 3.41
C VAL A 36 21.93 16.49 2.36
N VAL A 37 21.56 17.76 2.48
CA VAL A 37 20.67 18.43 1.53
C VAL A 37 21.25 18.46 0.13
N GLU A 38 22.52 18.91 -0.01
CA GLU A 38 23.17 19.03 -1.33
C GLU A 38 23.39 17.66 -1.96
N LYS A 39 23.91 16.69 -1.22
CA LYS A 39 24.07 15.33 -1.74
C LYS A 39 22.76 14.72 -2.22
N SER A 40 21.65 15.02 -1.55
CA SER A 40 20.33 14.48 -1.94
C SER A 40 19.80 15.13 -3.21
N ILE A 41 20.03 16.44 -3.38
CA ILE A 41 19.68 17.15 -4.61
C ILE A 41 20.53 16.63 -5.76
N ASP A 42 21.85 16.50 -5.56
CA ASP A 42 22.76 15.97 -6.58
C ASP A 42 22.42 14.52 -6.94
N ALA A 43 22.06 13.69 -5.95
CA ALA A 43 21.63 12.32 -6.16
C ALA A 43 20.33 12.25 -6.95
N LEU A 44 19.34 13.10 -6.64
CA LEU A 44 18.10 13.20 -7.39
C LEU A 44 18.37 13.66 -8.83
N SER A 45 19.19 14.68 -9.03
CA SER A 45 19.59 15.17 -10.38
C SER A 45 20.33 14.11 -11.18
N SER A 46 21.14 13.27 -10.53
CA SER A 46 21.83 12.13 -11.19
C SER A 46 20.88 11.08 -11.73
N MET A 47 19.62 11.06 -11.26
CA MET A 47 18.56 10.16 -11.73
C MET A 47 17.62 10.79 -12.77
N ALA A 48 17.94 11.95 -13.35
CA ALA A 48 17.13 12.60 -14.37
C ALA A 48 16.77 11.68 -15.55
N HIS A 49 17.64 10.71 -15.86
CA HIS A 49 17.40 9.67 -16.86
C HIS A 49 16.23 8.72 -16.52
N ARG A 50 15.71 8.75 -15.29
CA ARG A 50 14.55 7.95 -14.82
C ARG A 50 13.23 8.67 -15.03
N GLY A 51 13.22 9.97 -15.27
CA GLY A 51 12.02 10.78 -15.48
C GLY A 51 11.67 11.00 -16.96
N GLY A 52 10.39 11.26 -17.21
CA GLY A 52 9.92 11.76 -18.50
C GLY A 52 9.99 13.27 -18.57
N VAL A 53 10.00 13.80 -19.79
CA VAL A 53 9.94 15.24 -20.09
C VAL A 53 8.71 15.49 -20.94
N GLY A 54 7.92 16.50 -20.59
CA GLY A 54 6.74 16.91 -21.35
C GLY A 54 7.06 17.37 -22.78
N PHE A 55 6.02 17.58 -23.57
CA PHE A 55 6.18 18.00 -24.98
C PHE A 55 6.80 19.40 -25.11
N ASP A 56 6.75 20.23 -24.06
CA ASP A 56 7.42 21.53 -23.99
C ASP A 56 8.95 21.42 -23.81
N GLY A 57 9.48 20.20 -23.70
CA GLY A 57 10.91 19.91 -23.53
C GLY A 57 11.50 20.33 -22.19
N LYS A 58 10.67 20.76 -21.24
CA LYS A 58 11.12 21.31 -19.95
C LYS A 58 10.31 20.83 -18.75
N THR A 59 9.01 20.65 -18.86
CA THR A 59 8.18 20.13 -17.79
C THR A 59 8.58 18.68 -17.46
N GLY A 60 8.99 18.41 -16.21
CA GLY A 60 9.24 17.04 -15.74
C GLY A 60 7.95 16.37 -15.31
N ASP A 61 7.92 15.05 -15.37
CA ASP A 61 6.79 14.20 -14.93
C ASP A 61 6.67 14.07 -13.41
N GLY A 62 7.52 14.74 -12.67
CA GLY A 62 7.45 14.90 -11.22
C GLY A 62 8.76 14.57 -10.52
N SER A 63 9.12 15.41 -9.58
CA SER A 63 10.25 15.19 -8.67
C SER A 63 9.95 15.75 -7.28
N GLY A 64 10.65 15.26 -6.27
CA GLY A 64 10.45 15.77 -4.92
C GLY A 64 11.43 15.25 -3.88
N LEU A 65 11.41 15.97 -2.76
CA LEU A 65 12.27 15.78 -1.59
C LEU A 65 11.41 15.83 -0.32
N LEU A 66 11.65 14.90 0.59
CA LEU A 66 11.12 14.92 1.96
C LEU A 66 12.30 15.08 2.91
N PHE A 67 12.23 16.08 3.77
CA PHE A 67 13.25 16.37 4.80
C PHE A 67 12.68 16.23 6.20
N ASP A 68 13.53 15.94 7.16
CA ASP A 68 13.23 16.22 8.56
C ASP A 68 13.20 17.74 8.81
N ILE A 69 12.22 18.19 9.62
CA ILE A 69 12.02 19.61 9.90
C ILE A 69 13.16 20.15 10.74
N ASN A 70 13.90 21.13 10.20
CA ASN A 70 14.84 21.94 10.95
C ASN A 70 14.11 23.12 11.61
N LYS A 71 13.71 22.96 12.87
CA LYS A 71 12.96 23.98 13.60
C LYS A 71 13.71 25.32 13.65
N GLY A 72 15.04 25.32 13.81
CA GLY A 72 15.85 26.53 13.86
C GLY A 72 15.81 27.36 12.57
N PHE A 73 15.72 26.69 11.41
CA PHE A 73 15.58 27.37 10.11
C PHE A 73 14.23 28.12 10.04
N TYR A 74 13.13 27.40 10.34
CA TYR A 74 11.79 27.98 10.25
C TYR A 74 11.55 29.08 11.30
N THR A 75 12.07 28.92 12.51
CA THR A 75 11.99 29.97 13.53
C THR A 75 12.65 31.26 13.05
N LYS A 76 13.81 31.19 12.43
CA LYS A 76 14.51 32.36 11.88
C LYS A 76 13.73 32.99 10.72
N ILE A 77 13.24 32.18 9.78
CA ILE A 77 12.51 32.67 8.60
C ILE A 77 11.19 33.34 9.01
N ILE A 78 10.38 32.71 9.85
CA ILE A 78 9.10 33.27 10.29
C ILE A 78 9.30 34.56 11.08
N LYS A 79 10.34 34.62 11.92
CA LYS A 79 10.70 35.86 12.59
C LYS A 79 11.09 36.95 11.61
N SER A 80 11.87 36.62 10.58
CA SER A 80 12.35 37.57 9.57
C SER A 80 11.25 38.06 8.62
N GLU A 81 10.40 37.16 8.13
CA GLU A 81 9.39 37.47 7.12
C GLU A 81 8.09 38.03 7.72
N LEU A 82 7.68 37.56 8.90
CA LEU A 82 6.37 37.86 9.50
C LEU A 82 6.45 38.52 10.87
N SER A 83 7.64 38.69 11.43
CA SER A 83 7.87 39.23 12.78
C SER A 83 7.19 38.41 13.89
N ILE A 84 6.98 37.10 13.65
CA ILE A 84 6.33 36.17 14.59
C ILE A 84 7.39 35.26 15.21
N LEU A 85 7.31 35.05 16.53
CA LEU A 85 8.12 34.07 17.24
C LEU A 85 7.37 32.72 17.30
N LEU A 86 7.99 31.69 16.77
CA LEU A 86 7.45 30.33 16.88
C LEU A 86 7.78 29.74 18.27
N PRO A 87 6.86 28.95 18.86
CA PRO A 87 7.14 28.18 20.07
C PRO A 87 8.22 27.11 19.83
N ALA A 88 8.75 26.52 20.90
CA ALA A 88 9.75 25.45 20.80
C ALA A 88 9.21 24.21 20.07
N GLU A 89 7.95 23.87 20.31
CA GLU A 89 7.24 22.78 19.64
C GLU A 89 6.16 23.36 18.72
N PHE A 90 6.29 23.06 17.44
CA PHE A 90 5.33 23.42 16.40
C PHE A 90 5.32 22.39 15.29
N ALA A 91 4.26 22.39 14.50
CA ALA A 91 4.11 21.60 13.29
C ALA A 91 4.01 22.48 12.05
N ILE A 92 4.30 21.91 10.90
CA ILE A 92 4.18 22.58 9.60
C ILE A 92 3.28 21.75 8.68
N GLY A 93 2.22 22.38 8.16
CA GLY A 93 1.46 21.87 7.03
C GLY A 93 1.96 22.54 5.75
N CYS A 94 2.25 21.74 4.71
CA CYS A 94 2.53 22.25 3.36
C CYS A 94 1.38 21.85 2.45
N PHE A 95 0.78 22.83 1.76
CA PHE A 95 -0.44 22.65 0.99
C PHE A 95 -0.30 23.17 -0.43
N PHE A 96 -0.94 22.44 -1.35
CA PHE A 96 -1.28 22.92 -2.69
C PHE A 96 -2.74 23.30 -2.71
N SER A 97 -3.07 24.46 -3.29
CA SER A 97 -4.46 24.92 -3.44
C SER A 97 -4.70 25.61 -4.78
N LYS A 98 -5.97 25.69 -5.17
CA LYS A 98 -6.38 26.60 -6.25
C LYS A 98 -6.21 28.05 -5.80
N LYS A 99 -5.59 28.90 -6.63
CA LYS A 99 -5.26 30.31 -6.30
C LYS A 99 -6.49 31.12 -5.91
N GLU A 100 -7.58 30.92 -6.64
CA GLU A 100 -8.83 31.70 -6.48
C GLU A 100 -9.56 31.38 -5.16
N LEU A 101 -9.26 30.23 -4.53
CA LEU A 101 -9.95 29.76 -3.33
C LEU A 101 -9.12 29.92 -2.06
N LYS A 102 -7.92 30.45 -2.14
CA LYS A 102 -6.94 30.49 -1.04
C LYS A 102 -7.50 31.00 0.28
N ASP A 103 -8.12 32.19 0.29
CA ASP A 103 -8.63 32.81 1.51
C ASP A 103 -9.75 31.99 2.15
N LYS A 104 -10.66 31.46 1.33
CA LYS A 104 -11.72 30.53 1.76
C LYS A 104 -11.11 29.28 2.39
N LEU A 105 -10.15 28.67 1.73
CA LEU A 105 -9.48 27.45 2.18
C LEU A 105 -8.68 27.66 3.47
N GLN A 106 -7.98 28.78 3.62
CA GLN A 106 -7.32 29.14 4.87
C GLN A 106 -8.31 29.36 6.01
N GLY A 107 -9.48 29.93 5.72
CA GLY A 107 -10.58 30.07 6.68
C GLY A 107 -11.13 28.73 7.15
N ASP A 108 -11.31 27.80 6.23
CA ASP A 108 -11.75 26.43 6.52
C ASP A 108 -10.70 25.64 7.31
N LEU A 109 -9.43 25.75 6.92
CA LEU A 109 -8.32 25.12 7.64
C LEU A 109 -8.24 25.61 9.09
N LYS A 110 -8.42 26.93 9.35
CA LYS A 110 -8.46 27.47 10.73
C LYS A 110 -9.56 26.80 11.56
N LYS A 111 -10.76 26.57 10.97
CA LYS A 111 -11.86 25.91 11.67
C LYS A 111 -11.53 24.45 11.97
N ILE A 112 -11.01 23.70 10.98
CA ILE A 112 -10.63 22.29 11.14
C ILE A 112 -9.52 22.14 12.18
N PHE A 113 -8.46 22.94 12.11
CA PHE A 113 -7.38 22.86 13.09
C PHE A 113 -7.87 23.15 14.51
N ARG A 114 -8.75 24.14 14.65
CA ARG A 114 -9.34 24.48 15.95
C ARG A 114 -10.21 23.35 16.53
N SER A 115 -10.95 22.61 15.70
CA SER A 115 -11.75 21.45 16.15
C SER A 115 -10.89 20.29 16.61
N GLU A 116 -9.67 20.17 16.06
CA GLU A 116 -8.72 19.09 16.38
C GLU A 116 -7.65 19.52 17.41
N ASN A 117 -7.98 20.45 18.30
CA ASN A 117 -7.09 20.95 19.37
C ASN A 117 -5.78 21.57 18.86
N LEU A 118 -5.80 22.16 17.66
CA LEU A 118 -4.67 22.86 17.07
C LEU A 118 -4.94 24.35 16.96
N LYS A 119 -3.91 25.18 17.17
CA LYS A 119 -3.95 26.62 16.98
C LYS A 119 -3.06 26.99 15.80
N VAL A 120 -3.61 27.73 14.85
CA VAL A 120 -2.84 28.31 13.75
C VAL A 120 -2.04 29.51 14.28
N ILE A 121 -0.72 29.43 14.14
CA ILE A 121 0.20 30.54 14.48
C ILE A 121 0.24 31.53 13.32
N CYS A 122 0.55 31.03 12.10
CA CYS A 122 0.57 31.84 10.88
C CYS A 122 0.45 30.98 9.63
N PHE A 123 0.11 31.66 8.52
CA PHE A 123 0.27 31.14 7.16
C PHE A 123 1.46 31.85 6.50
N ARG A 124 2.17 31.14 5.65
CA ARG A 124 3.31 31.64 4.88
C ARG A 124 3.20 31.16 3.44
N ASN A 125 3.35 32.04 2.47
CA ASN A 125 3.54 31.63 1.07
C ASN A 125 4.94 31.06 0.93
N VAL A 126 5.06 29.89 0.30
CA VAL A 126 6.38 29.31 0.02
C VAL A 126 7.03 30.14 -1.11
N PRO A 127 8.24 30.68 -0.90
CA PRO A 127 8.90 31.45 -1.94
C PRO A 127 9.38 30.51 -3.06
N VAL A 128 8.88 30.76 -4.29
CA VAL A 128 9.18 29.96 -5.47
C VAL A 128 9.61 30.84 -6.65
N ASP A 129 10.51 30.31 -7.48
CA ASP A 129 10.91 30.90 -8.77
C ASP A 129 10.22 30.15 -9.92
N ILE A 130 9.13 30.73 -10.43
CA ILE A 130 8.35 30.16 -11.51
C ILE A 130 9.04 30.19 -12.87
N SER A 131 10.11 30.98 -13.03
CA SER A 131 10.83 31.11 -14.30
C SER A 131 11.53 29.83 -14.75
N VAL A 132 11.81 28.95 -13.80
CA VAL A 132 12.48 27.66 -14.05
C VAL A 132 11.53 26.57 -14.57
N LEU A 133 10.22 26.77 -14.48
CA LEU A 133 9.22 25.78 -14.90
C LEU A 133 9.01 25.78 -16.43
N GLY A 134 8.62 24.63 -16.97
CA GLY A 134 8.04 24.50 -18.30
C GLY A 134 6.60 25.04 -18.36
N GLU A 135 6.08 25.25 -19.57
CA GLU A 135 4.76 25.89 -19.75
C GLU A 135 3.63 25.01 -19.19
N GLU A 136 3.66 23.68 -19.44
CA GLU A 136 2.65 22.76 -18.89
C GLU A 136 2.60 22.79 -17.35
N ALA A 137 3.78 22.86 -16.71
CA ALA A 137 3.86 22.96 -15.26
C ALA A 137 3.36 24.31 -14.74
N LYS A 138 3.57 25.41 -15.47
CA LYS A 138 3.06 26.75 -15.15
C LYS A 138 1.54 26.82 -15.24
N ASP A 139 0.94 26.23 -16.27
CA ASP A 139 -0.50 26.23 -16.50
C ASP A 139 -1.27 25.52 -15.36
N THR A 140 -0.63 24.51 -14.78
CA THR A 140 -1.22 23.71 -13.69
C THR A 140 -0.66 24.04 -12.29
N LEU A 141 0.14 25.11 -12.17
CA LEU A 141 0.82 25.50 -10.94
C LEU A 141 -0.17 25.85 -9.83
N PRO A 142 -0.22 25.10 -8.73
CA PRO A 142 -1.03 25.45 -7.56
C PRO A 142 -0.44 26.64 -6.81
N ASP A 143 -1.26 27.26 -5.97
CA ASP A 143 -0.73 28.11 -4.91
C ASP A 143 -0.09 27.24 -3.83
N ILE A 144 1.13 27.56 -3.41
CA ILE A 144 1.91 26.77 -2.46
C ILE A 144 2.08 27.56 -1.16
N PHE A 145 1.50 27.07 -0.08
CA PHE A 145 1.61 27.72 1.20
C PHE A 145 1.89 26.75 2.35
N GLN A 146 2.43 27.31 3.42
CA GLN A 146 2.68 26.63 4.67
C GLN A 146 1.75 27.19 5.76
N VAL A 147 1.33 26.33 6.70
CA VAL A 147 0.68 26.70 7.93
C VAL A 147 1.51 26.23 9.10
N PHE A 148 1.73 27.11 10.07
CA PHE A 148 2.44 26.81 11.31
C PHE A 148 1.43 26.63 12.42
N LEU A 149 1.55 25.53 13.16
CA LEU A 149 0.57 25.06 14.13
C LEU A 149 1.24 24.76 15.47
N GLU A 150 0.52 25.04 16.55
CA GLU A 150 0.85 24.57 17.90
C GLU A 150 -0.34 23.83 18.51
N GLN A 151 -0.12 23.03 19.51
CA GLN A 151 -1.22 22.45 20.29
C GLN A 151 -1.91 23.54 21.09
N LYS A 152 -3.25 23.58 21.04
CA LYS A 152 -4.02 24.62 21.67
C LYS A 152 -4.08 24.47 23.20
N ASP A 153 -4.27 23.22 23.64
CA ASP A 153 -4.41 22.87 25.05
C ASP A 153 -3.59 21.58 25.34
N ASN A 154 -2.61 21.71 26.22
CA ASN A 154 -1.75 20.60 26.64
C ASN A 154 -2.41 19.70 27.70
N SER A 155 -3.59 20.06 28.22
CA SER A 155 -4.39 19.22 29.12
C SER A 155 -5.18 18.15 28.38
N SER A 156 -5.23 18.20 27.06
CA SER A 156 -5.84 17.17 26.22
C SER A 156 -5.03 15.87 26.25
N ASP A 157 -5.70 14.74 26.37
CA ASP A 157 -5.09 13.40 26.27
C ASP A 157 -4.49 13.09 24.88
N LEU A 158 -4.79 13.93 23.87
CA LEU A 158 -4.28 13.79 22.51
C LEU A 158 -2.92 14.49 22.35
N SER A 159 -1.94 13.76 21.83
CA SER A 159 -0.65 14.34 21.45
C SER A 159 -0.80 15.28 20.24
N LEU A 160 0.15 16.20 20.05
CA LEU A 160 0.23 17.03 18.84
C LEU A 160 0.15 16.19 17.56
N ARG A 161 0.82 15.06 17.54
CA ARG A 161 0.84 14.13 16.40
C ARG A 161 -0.54 13.54 16.11
N SER A 162 -1.27 13.12 17.14
CA SER A 162 -2.64 12.61 17.01
C SER A 162 -3.60 13.66 16.48
N SER A 163 -3.52 14.91 17.02
CA SER A 163 -4.31 16.04 16.54
C SER A 163 -4.04 16.39 15.07
N LEU A 164 -2.77 16.36 14.65
CA LEU A 164 -2.39 16.58 13.25
C LEU A 164 -2.97 15.52 12.32
N PHE A 165 -2.95 14.26 12.74
CA PHE A 165 -3.52 13.16 11.93
C PHE A 165 -5.04 13.28 11.81
N GLN A 166 -5.75 13.56 12.90
CA GLN A 166 -7.20 13.78 12.87
C GLN A 166 -7.57 14.97 11.96
N ALA A 167 -6.85 16.08 12.08
CA ALA A 167 -7.03 17.23 11.21
C ALA A 167 -6.79 16.89 9.74
N LEU A 168 -5.73 16.10 9.45
CA LEU A 168 -5.43 15.64 8.11
C LEU A 168 -6.58 14.81 7.53
N LYS A 169 -7.12 13.86 8.30
CA LYS A 169 -8.26 13.03 7.86
C LYS A 169 -9.52 13.86 7.65
N THR A 170 -9.80 14.83 8.51
CA THR A 170 -10.91 15.77 8.33
C THR A 170 -10.74 16.58 7.03
N ILE A 171 -9.52 17.06 6.73
CA ILE A 171 -9.23 17.78 5.48
C ILE A 171 -9.43 16.86 4.27
N GLU A 172 -8.85 15.67 4.28
CA GLU A 172 -8.94 14.71 3.18
C GLU A 172 -10.40 14.29 2.90
N ASN A 173 -11.21 14.03 3.93
CA ASN A 173 -12.61 13.68 3.75
C ASN A 173 -13.45 14.87 3.25
N LYS A 174 -13.16 16.10 3.70
CA LYS A 174 -13.87 17.31 3.26
C LYS A 174 -13.58 17.66 1.80
N TYR A 175 -12.35 17.47 1.34
CA TYR A 175 -11.89 17.80 -0.01
C TYR A 175 -11.66 16.56 -0.87
N LEU A 176 -12.35 15.45 -0.53
CA LEU A 176 -12.31 14.22 -1.29
C LEU A 176 -12.68 14.49 -2.76
N ASN A 177 -11.91 13.92 -3.69
CA ASN A 177 -12.11 14.09 -5.14
C ASN A 177 -12.05 15.53 -5.65
N SER A 178 -11.57 16.46 -4.84
CA SER A 178 -11.42 17.86 -5.21
C SER A 178 -9.94 18.18 -5.43
N GLU A 179 -9.65 18.89 -6.51
CA GLU A 179 -8.32 19.47 -6.75
C GLU A 179 -8.15 20.84 -6.06
N GLU A 180 -9.09 21.21 -5.19
CA GLU A 180 -9.08 22.53 -4.53
C GLU A 180 -7.98 22.64 -3.49
N LEU A 181 -7.76 21.57 -2.71
CA LEU A 181 -6.80 21.54 -1.61
C LEU A 181 -6.15 20.16 -1.47
N TYR A 182 -4.82 20.14 -1.39
CA TYR A 182 -4.05 18.93 -1.13
C TYR A 182 -2.98 19.17 -0.07
N ALA A 183 -2.93 18.33 0.95
CA ALA A 183 -1.89 18.36 1.98
C ALA A 183 -0.66 17.54 1.52
N CYS A 184 0.39 18.21 1.08
CA CYS A 184 1.67 17.57 0.73
C CYS A 184 2.32 16.94 1.96
N SER A 185 2.28 17.67 3.08
CA SER A 185 2.67 17.21 4.42
C SER A 185 1.92 17.97 5.49
N LEU A 186 1.68 17.34 6.64
CA LEU A 186 1.16 17.97 7.85
C LEU A 186 1.79 17.24 9.04
N SER A 187 2.91 17.77 9.57
CA SER A 187 3.75 17.03 10.51
C SER A 187 4.57 17.98 11.40
N ASN A 188 4.96 17.48 12.56
CA ASN A 188 5.98 18.11 13.40
C ASN A 188 7.38 17.50 13.22
N GLU A 189 7.51 16.51 12.30
CA GLU A 189 8.75 15.75 12.06
C GLU A 189 9.31 15.97 10.66
N THR A 190 8.47 15.96 9.63
CA THR A 190 8.88 15.95 8.20
C THR A 190 8.15 16.99 7.38
N ILE A 191 8.79 17.44 6.29
CA ILE A 191 8.22 18.37 5.31
C ILE A 191 8.55 17.90 3.89
N VAL A 192 7.60 18.09 2.97
CA VAL A 192 7.72 17.68 1.56
C VAL A 192 7.77 18.88 0.63
N TYR A 193 8.75 18.90 -0.27
CA TYR A 193 8.86 19.81 -1.40
C TYR A 193 8.83 19.00 -2.70
N LYS A 194 7.84 19.20 -3.54
CA LYS A 194 7.64 18.41 -4.77
C LYS A 194 6.90 19.18 -5.84
N GLY A 195 6.95 18.70 -7.08
CA GLY A 195 6.18 19.30 -8.17
C GLY A 195 6.47 18.68 -9.55
N LEU A 196 5.81 19.22 -10.56
CA LEU A 196 5.99 18.83 -11.97
C LEU A 196 7.19 19.58 -12.58
N MET A 197 8.39 19.13 -12.27
CA MET A 197 9.62 19.71 -12.75
C MET A 197 10.72 18.67 -12.85
N MET A 198 11.74 18.99 -13.62
CA MET A 198 12.95 18.18 -13.67
C MET A 198 13.70 18.26 -12.33
N PRO A 199 14.47 17.22 -11.96
CA PRO A 199 15.18 17.16 -10.69
C PRO A 199 16.13 18.33 -10.45
N GLU A 200 16.83 18.78 -11.48
CA GLU A 200 17.77 19.89 -11.44
C GLU A 200 17.12 21.24 -11.16
N ASP A 201 15.82 21.39 -11.51
CA ASP A 201 15.08 22.64 -11.32
C ASP A 201 14.53 22.78 -9.90
N LEU A 202 14.36 21.68 -9.15
CA LEU A 202 13.68 21.68 -7.86
C LEU A 202 14.36 22.59 -6.83
N LYS A 203 15.69 22.62 -6.77
CA LYS A 203 16.45 23.52 -5.90
C LYS A 203 16.29 24.99 -6.32
N SER A 204 16.21 25.25 -7.61
CA SER A 204 16.04 26.61 -8.15
C SER A 204 14.61 27.09 -7.94
N PHE A 205 13.63 26.21 -8.06
CA PHE A 205 12.22 26.52 -7.85
C PHE A 205 11.90 26.84 -6.39
N TYR A 206 12.31 26.01 -5.42
CA TYR A 206 12.04 26.23 -4.00
C TYR A 206 13.20 27.02 -3.35
N LEU A 207 13.00 28.32 -3.11
CA LEU A 207 14.05 29.20 -2.59
C LEU A 207 14.47 28.84 -1.15
N ASP A 208 13.59 28.20 -0.36
CA ASP A 208 13.93 27.68 0.95
C ASP A 208 15.08 26.67 0.88
N ILE A 209 15.00 25.73 -0.06
CA ILE A 209 16.00 24.67 -0.25
C ILE A 209 17.33 25.25 -0.75
N LYS A 210 17.28 26.35 -1.50
CA LYS A 210 18.45 27.07 -2.00
C LYS A 210 19.26 27.72 -0.88
N SER A 211 18.62 28.08 0.24
CA SER A 211 19.27 28.72 1.37
C SER A 211 20.35 27.85 2.01
N LYS A 212 21.54 28.41 2.25
CA LYS A 212 22.65 27.74 2.95
C LYS A 212 22.29 27.34 4.40
N ASN A 213 21.31 28.03 5.00
CA ASN A 213 20.83 27.75 6.35
C ASN A 213 19.82 26.61 6.41
N PHE A 214 19.32 26.16 5.25
CA PHE A 214 18.46 24.97 5.18
C PHE A 214 19.32 23.72 5.30
N VAL A 215 19.22 23.05 6.44
CA VAL A 215 19.98 21.85 6.78
C VAL A 215 19.02 20.74 7.23
N ALA A 216 19.39 19.51 6.98
CA ALA A 216 18.61 18.32 7.35
C ALA A 216 19.55 17.19 7.79
N SER A 217 19.04 16.28 8.61
CA SER A 217 19.73 15.03 8.95
C SER A 217 19.36 13.89 8.01
N THR A 218 18.21 14.02 7.34
CA THR A 218 17.65 13.01 6.42
C THR A 218 16.97 13.70 5.25
N CYS A 219 17.17 13.14 4.07
CA CYS A 219 16.42 13.49 2.88
C CYS A 219 16.03 12.22 2.11
N LEU A 220 14.75 12.06 1.89
CA LEU A 220 14.16 11.07 0.99
C LEU A 220 13.87 11.78 -0.34
N PHE A 221 14.20 11.15 -1.46
CA PHE A 221 14.03 11.75 -2.79
C PHE A 221 13.44 10.76 -3.79
N HIS A 222 12.71 11.31 -4.74
CA HIS A 222 12.07 10.52 -5.79
C HIS A 222 12.01 11.29 -7.11
N GLN A 223 12.27 10.56 -8.19
CA GLN A 223 12.10 11.00 -9.57
C GLN A 223 10.97 10.24 -10.21
N ARG A 224 10.07 10.96 -10.88
CA ARG A 224 8.87 10.53 -11.56
C ARG A 224 7.65 10.44 -10.63
N PHE A 225 6.46 10.46 -11.22
CA PHE A 225 5.16 10.26 -10.56
C PHE A 225 4.78 8.77 -10.55
N SER A 226 3.64 8.44 -9.93
CA SER A 226 3.11 7.08 -9.93
C SER A 226 2.66 6.65 -11.33
N THR A 227 3.09 5.47 -11.79
CA THR A 227 2.65 4.88 -13.05
C THR A 227 1.12 4.69 -13.08
N ASN A 228 0.55 4.58 -14.28
CA ASN A 228 -0.91 4.44 -14.53
C ASN A 228 -1.77 5.65 -14.13
N THR A 229 -1.17 6.81 -13.88
CA THR A 229 -1.88 8.09 -13.67
C THR A 229 -1.29 9.16 -14.56
N ALA A 230 -2.09 10.19 -14.93
CA ALA A 230 -1.55 11.38 -15.59
C ALA A 230 -0.70 12.19 -14.59
N PRO A 231 0.43 12.80 -15.03
CA PRO A 231 1.23 13.66 -14.17
C PRO A 231 0.42 14.81 -13.58
N LYS A 232 0.44 14.95 -12.25
CA LYS A 232 -0.19 16.06 -11.52
C LYS A 232 0.70 16.47 -10.37
N TRP A 233 0.67 17.75 -9.99
CA TRP A 233 1.50 18.30 -8.91
C TRP A 233 1.44 17.49 -7.61
N HIS A 234 0.26 17.08 -7.19
CA HIS A 234 0.05 16.32 -5.96
C HIS A 234 0.47 14.85 -6.05
N LEU A 235 0.52 14.28 -7.27
CA LEU A 235 0.93 12.89 -7.49
C LEU A 235 2.45 12.70 -7.54
N ALA A 236 3.22 13.78 -7.70
CA ALA A 236 4.67 13.69 -7.53
C ALA A 236 5.02 13.12 -6.15
N GLN A 237 6.05 12.28 -6.10
CA GLN A 237 6.55 11.70 -4.86
C GLN A 237 7.79 12.46 -4.37
N PRO A 238 8.15 12.39 -3.07
CA PRO A 238 7.58 11.57 -2.00
C PRO A 238 6.17 11.97 -1.57
N PHE A 239 5.46 11.00 -0.95
CA PHE A 239 4.28 11.30 -0.17
C PHE A 239 4.69 11.75 1.25
N ARG A 240 3.80 11.61 2.26
CA ARG A 240 4.05 12.16 3.60
C ARG A 240 5.10 11.42 4.41
N LEU A 241 5.28 10.12 4.14
CA LEU A 241 6.25 9.26 4.82
C LEU A 241 7.20 8.55 3.86
N LEU A 242 6.75 8.22 2.65
CA LEU A 242 7.45 7.30 1.79
C LEU A 242 7.60 7.77 0.33
N ALA A 243 8.58 7.16 -0.34
CA ALA A 243 8.71 7.11 -1.79
C ALA A 243 8.71 5.64 -2.24
N HIS A 244 8.00 5.36 -3.32
CA HIS A 244 7.76 4.03 -3.85
C HIS A 244 8.16 3.93 -5.31
N ASN A 245 9.04 2.98 -5.61
CA ASN A 245 9.36 2.57 -6.96
C ASN A 245 8.76 1.18 -7.21
N GLY A 246 7.72 1.13 -7.98
CA GLY A 246 7.02 -0.10 -8.31
C GLY A 246 5.53 0.09 -8.48
N GLU A 247 4.79 -0.96 -8.19
CA GLU A 247 3.35 -1.01 -8.37
C GLU A 247 2.74 -1.99 -7.37
N ILE A 248 1.72 -1.55 -6.63
CA ILE A 248 0.94 -2.42 -5.76
C ILE A 248 -0.20 -3.01 -6.57
N ASN A 249 -0.02 -4.21 -7.08
CA ASN A 249 -0.99 -4.86 -7.97
C ASN A 249 -2.29 -5.23 -7.25
N ALA A 250 -2.23 -5.51 -5.95
CA ALA A 250 -3.38 -5.85 -5.11
C ALA A 250 -4.21 -4.62 -4.65
N ILE A 251 -3.87 -3.41 -5.09
CA ILE A 251 -4.35 -2.13 -4.54
C ILE A 251 -5.86 -2.03 -4.39
N ARG A 252 -6.64 -2.52 -5.35
CA ARG A 252 -8.11 -2.48 -5.25
C ARG A 252 -8.63 -3.33 -4.09
N GLY A 253 -8.09 -4.54 -3.95
CA GLY A 253 -8.40 -5.42 -2.83
C GLY A 253 -7.96 -4.81 -1.49
N ASN A 254 -6.76 -4.24 -1.44
CA ASN A 254 -6.24 -3.58 -0.24
C ASN A 254 -7.12 -2.41 0.22
N ARG A 255 -7.58 -1.57 -0.71
CA ARG A 255 -8.52 -0.47 -0.42
C ARG A 255 -9.86 -0.98 0.10
N ASN A 256 -10.40 -2.03 -0.51
CA ASN A 256 -11.65 -2.67 -0.07
C ASN A 256 -11.51 -3.24 1.35
N TRP A 257 -10.43 -3.95 1.63
CA TRP A 257 -10.14 -4.46 2.96
C TRP A 257 -9.95 -3.35 3.99
N ALA A 258 -9.26 -2.27 3.65
CA ALA A 258 -9.10 -1.13 4.54
C ALA A 258 -10.44 -0.47 4.89
N LYS A 259 -11.35 -0.36 3.92
CA LYS A 259 -12.71 0.14 4.12
C LYS A 259 -13.52 -0.80 5.03
N ALA A 260 -13.52 -2.10 4.72
CA ALA A 260 -14.24 -3.10 5.52
C ALA A 260 -13.76 -3.16 6.98
N ARG A 261 -12.43 -2.98 7.21
CA ARG A 261 -11.82 -2.97 8.55
C ARG A 261 -11.94 -1.64 9.28
N SER A 262 -12.44 -0.59 8.66
CA SER A 262 -12.48 0.75 9.27
C SER A 262 -13.13 0.75 10.66
N SER A 263 -14.18 -0.03 10.84
CA SER A 263 -14.89 -0.20 12.11
C SER A 263 -14.09 -0.97 13.18
N LEU A 264 -13.09 -1.76 12.77
CA LEU A 264 -12.21 -2.54 13.67
C LEU A 264 -10.99 -1.72 14.13
N PHE A 265 -10.63 -0.66 13.42
CA PHE A 265 -9.51 0.19 13.80
C PHE A 265 -9.87 1.06 15.01
N LYS A 266 -9.49 0.61 16.20
CA LYS A 266 -9.74 1.32 17.46
C LYS A 266 -8.43 1.55 18.17
N SER A 267 -8.10 2.82 18.44
CA SER A 267 -6.90 3.20 19.17
C SER A 267 -7.20 4.35 20.14
N LYS A 268 -6.63 4.24 21.35
CA LYS A 268 -6.70 5.32 22.34
C LYS A 268 -6.00 6.60 21.85
N LEU A 269 -5.02 6.45 20.94
CA LEU A 269 -4.32 7.59 20.35
C LEU A 269 -5.16 8.29 19.27
N LEU A 270 -6.16 7.61 18.71
CA LEU A 270 -7.03 8.09 17.63
C LEU A 270 -8.50 7.76 17.94
N PRO A 271 -9.10 8.37 18.98
CA PRO A 271 -10.44 7.99 19.44
C PRO A 271 -11.54 8.27 18.40
N ASP A 272 -11.31 9.21 17.51
CA ASP A 272 -12.27 9.71 16.54
C ASP A 272 -12.14 9.10 15.14
N LEU A 273 -11.37 8.02 14.96
CA LEU A 273 -11.22 7.34 13.66
C LEU A 273 -12.55 6.96 13.01
N HIS A 274 -13.54 6.59 13.81
CA HIS A 274 -14.87 6.20 13.35
C HIS A 274 -15.67 7.34 12.68
N LYS A 275 -15.24 8.60 12.85
CA LYS A 275 -15.87 9.77 12.21
C LYS A 275 -15.46 9.96 10.74
N HIS A 276 -14.42 9.25 10.29
CA HIS A 276 -13.87 9.39 8.95
C HIS A 276 -14.30 8.20 8.08
N GLU A 277 -15.04 8.47 7.03
CA GLU A 277 -15.48 7.45 6.06
C GLU A 277 -14.30 6.85 5.29
N ASN A 278 -13.33 7.70 4.94
CA ASN A 278 -12.18 7.32 4.14
C ASN A 278 -10.88 7.50 4.92
N LEU A 279 -10.38 6.40 5.47
CA LEU A 279 -9.08 6.37 6.15
C LEU A 279 -7.91 6.30 5.16
N ILE A 280 -8.16 5.78 3.96
CA ILE A 280 -7.18 5.57 2.89
C ILE A 280 -7.72 6.17 1.61
N ASN A 281 -6.84 6.78 0.82
CA ASN A 281 -7.19 7.36 -0.46
C ASN A 281 -7.75 6.31 -1.43
N ALA A 282 -9.01 6.48 -1.85
CA ALA A 282 -9.69 5.55 -2.75
C ALA A 282 -9.31 5.77 -4.23
N ASP A 283 -9.07 7.03 -4.64
CA ASP A 283 -8.90 7.43 -6.04
C ASP A 283 -7.47 7.91 -6.39
N GLY A 284 -6.58 7.99 -5.41
CA GLY A 284 -5.18 8.35 -5.62
C GLY A 284 -4.34 7.22 -6.20
N SER A 285 -3.03 7.45 -6.30
CA SER A 285 -2.10 6.39 -6.70
C SER A 285 -2.05 5.27 -5.65
N ASP A 286 -1.60 4.08 -6.06
CA ASP A 286 -1.30 2.97 -5.18
C ASP A 286 -0.32 3.34 -4.07
N SER A 287 0.73 4.07 -4.45
CA SER A 287 1.76 4.58 -3.53
C SER A 287 1.18 5.52 -2.46
N SER A 288 0.21 6.37 -2.84
CA SER A 288 -0.45 7.26 -1.88
C SER A 288 -1.34 6.51 -0.90
N ALA A 289 -2.02 5.46 -1.38
CA ALA A 289 -2.82 4.60 -0.52
C ALA A 289 -1.94 3.81 0.47
N LEU A 290 -0.78 3.30 0.01
CA LEU A 290 0.21 2.64 0.87
C LEU A 290 0.76 3.61 1.94
N ASP A 291 1.10 4.83 1.56
CA ASP A 291 1.55 5.89 2.48
C ASP A 291 0.49 6.16 3.56
N ASN A 292 -0.78 6.27 3.17
CA ASN A 292 -1.88 6.47 4.11
C ASN A 292 -2.06 5.29 5.07
N MET A 293 -1.94 4.04 4.57
CA MET A 293 -2.08 2.84 5.40
C MET A 293 -0.98 2.75 6.44
N ILE A 294 0.28 2.92 6.02
CA ILE A 294 1.40 2.92 6.97
C ILE A 294 1.25 4.08 7.97
N GLN A 295 0.85 5.27 7.52
CA GLN A 295 0.59 6.40 8.41
C GLN A 295 -0.50 6.07 9.43
N LEU A 296 -1.64 5.51 9.03
CA LEU A 296 -2.71 5.09 9.92
C LEU A 296 -2.22 4.11 10.99
N LEU A 297 -1.45 3.09 10.59
CA LEU A 297 -0.90 2.11 11.52
C LEU A 297 0.05 2.74 12.55
N LEU A 298 0.90 3.67 12.12
CA LEU A 298 1.83 4.38 12.99
C LEU A 298 1.12 5.31 13.98
N GLU A 299 0.17 6.10 13.48
CA GLU A 299 -0.59 7.04 14.31
C GLU A 299 -1.52 6.31 15.29
N GLY A 300 -2.01 5.13 14.92
CA GLY A 300 -2.73 4.22 15.80
C GLY A 300 -1.87 3.54 16.88
N GLY A 301 -0.54 3.78 16.88
CA GLY A 301 0.39 3.30 17.90
C GLY A 301 1.15 2.02 17.53
N MET A 302 1.05 1.54 16.31
CA MET A 302 1.82 0.37 15.87
C MET A 302 3.30 0.73 15.71
N ASN A 303 4.19 -0.19 16.10
CA ASN A 303 5.62 -0.06 15.84
C ASN A 303 5.90 0.00 14.33
N LEU A 304 6.80 0.89 13.89
CA LEU A 304 7.13 1.12 12.48
C LEU A 304 7.46 -0.19 11.73
N PHE A 305 8.33 -1.01 12.28
CA PHE A 305 8.76 -2.23 11.61
C PHE A 305 7.66 -3.29 11.58
N ARG A 306 6.80 -3.34 12.61
CA ARG A 306 5.60 -4.18 12.57
C ARG A 306 4.62 -3.71 11.50
N ALA A 307 4.40 -2.41 11.36
CA ALA A 307 3.55 -1.84 10.32
C ALA A 307 4.07 -2.20 8.92
N ILE A 308 5.39 -2.04 8.68
CA ILE A 308 6.02 -2.44 7.42
C ILE A 308 5.83 -3.94 7.16
N ARG A 309 6.12 -4.81 8.14
CA ARG A 309 6.01 -6.26 7.99
C ARG A 309 4.59 -6.76 7.86
N ALA A 310 3.61 -6.08 8.43
CA ALA A 310 2.20 -6.40 8.27
C ALA A 310 1.69 -6.08 6.86
N VAL A 311 2.16 -4.98 6.26
CA VAL A 311 1.71 -4.50 4.94
C VAL A 311 2.54 -5.09 3.81
N ILE A 312 3.88 -5.14 3.96
CA ILE A 312 4.83 -5.70 2.99
C ILE A 312 5.64 -6.82 3.67
N PRO A 313 5.06 -8.00 3.85
CA PRO A 313 5.75 -9.14 4.46
C PRO A 313 6.82 -9.72 3.51
N PRO A 314 7.90 -10.31 4.04
CA PRO A 314 8.80 -11.13 3.24
C PRO A 314 8.13 -12.46 2.84
N ALA A 315 8.76 -13.26 2.01
CA ALA A 315 8.40 -14.66 1.86
C ALA A 315 8.72 -15.41 3.16
N TRP A 316 7.76 -16.12 3.73
CA TRP A 316 7.95 -16.86 4.97
C TRP A 316 7.32 -18.26 4.97
N GLN A 317 6.22 -18.48 4.24
CA GLN A 317 5.47 -19.74 4.27
C GLN A 317 6.31 -20.94 3.83
N ASN A 318 7.01 -20.81 2.72
CA ASN A 318 7.73 -21.90 2.08
C ASN A 318 9.26 -21.88 2.32
N ILE A 319 9.74 -21.04 3.25
CA ILE A 319 11.15 -20.99 3.63
C ILE A 319 11.44 -22.03 4.70
N GLN A 320 12.19 -23.08 4.33
CA GLN A 320 12.44 -24.23 5.22
C GLN A 320 13.29 -23.89 6.45
N ILE A 321 14.26 -22.98 6.33
CA ILE A 321 15.23 -22.63 7.38
C ILE A 321 14.90 -21.25 7.97
N LEU A 322 13.63 -21.00 8.27
CA LEU A 322 13.21 -19.79 8.98
C LEU A 322 13.10 -20.09 10.47
N ASP A 323 13.61 -19.17 11.30
CA ASP A 323 13.43 -19.23 12.75
C ASP A 323 11.93 -19.41 13.10
N PRO A 324 11.56 -20.39 13.96
CA PRO A 324 10.16 -20.68 14.28
C PRO A 324 9.40 -19.50 14.90
N ASP A 325 10.06 -18.65 15.69
CA ASP A 325 9.41 -17.50 16.32
C ASP A 325 9.19 -16.37 15.32
N ILE A 326 10.13 -16.17 14.39
CA ILE A 326 9.97 -15.24 13.26
C ILE A 326 8.85 -15.72 12.34
N ARG A 327 8.77 -17.03 12.03
CA ARG A 327 7.66 -17.62 11.28
C ARG A 327 6.32 -17.34 11.95
N ALA A 328 6.23 -17.62 13.25
CA ALA A 328 5.02 -17.40 14.03
C ALA A 328 4.58 -15.92 14.06
N PHE A 329 5.54 -14.99 14.13
CA PHE A 329 5.25 -13.56 14.00
C PHE A 329 4.61 -13.23 12.66
N HIS A 330 5.15 -13.72 11.55
CA HIS A 330 4.59 -13.45 10.22
C HIS A 330 3.22 -14.11 10.04
N GLU A 331 3.08 -15.36 10.43
CA GLU A 331 1.82 -16.10 10.36
C GLU A 331 0.71 -15.38 11.14
N TYR A 332 0.97 -15.00 12.37
CA TYR A 332 0.02 -14.27 13.22
C TYR A 332 -0.44 -12.95 12.57
N ASN A 333 0.49 -12.16 12.05
CA ASN A 333 0.13 -10.87 11.45
C ASN A 333 -0.60 -11.03 10.10
N SER A 334 -0.30 -12.08 9.32
CA SER A 334 -0.99 -12.37 8.05
C SER A 334 -2.46 -12.77 8.23
N MET A 335 -2.87 -13.19 9.41
CA MET A 335 -4.26 -13.52 9.72
C MET A 335 -5.17 -12.28 9.82
N HIS A 336 -4.60 -11.07 9.93
CA HIS A 336 -5.34 -9.82 10.15
C HIS A 336 -4.97 -8.66 9.23
N MET A 337 -4.02 -8.90 8.33
CA MET A 337 -3.63 -7.93 7.30
C MET A 337 -3.19 -8.69 6.06
N GLU A 338 -3.85 -8.44 4.95
CA GLU A 338 -3.41 -8.93 3.64
C GLU A 338 -2.12 -8.21 3.20
N ALA A 339 -1.30 -8.91 2.44
CA ALA A 339 -0.13 -8.29 1.83
C ALA A 339 -0.56 -7.23 0.79
N TRP A 340 0.07 -6.07 0.81
CA TRP A 340 0.02 -5.07 -0.24
C TRP A 340 1.05 -5.45 -1.29
N ASP A 341 0.63 -6.29 -2.21
CA ASP A 341 1.51 -7.10 -3.05
C ASP A 341 1.74 -6.48 -4.42
N GLY A 342 2.97 -6.60 -4.89
CA GLY A 342 3.45 -6.09 -6.15
C GLY A 342 4.96 -5.85 -6.11
N PRO A 343 5.61 -5.59 -7.27
CA PRO A 343 7.03 -5.25 -7.31
C PRO A 343 7.27 -3.89 -6.66
N ALA A 344 7.88 -3.85 -5.48
CA ALA A 344 8.04 -2.63 -4.71
C ALA A 344 9.44 -2.46 -4.13
N GLY A 345 10.03 -1.29 -4.38
CA GLY A 345 11.16 -0.74 -3.65
C GLY A 345 10.73 0.52 -2.93
N ILE A 346 10.81 0.55 -1.61
CA ILE A 346 10.23 1.61 -0.80
C ILE A 346 11.30 2.22 0.11
N ALA A 347 11.36 3.55 0.14
CA ALA A 347 12.10 4.29 1.13
C ALA A 347 11.11 5.07 2.01
N LEU A 348 11.36 5.11 3.32
CA LEU A 348 10.51 5.74 4.32
C LEU A 348 11.37 6.50 5.33
N ALA A 349 10.93 7.68 5.76
CA ALA A 349 11.61 8.45 6.79
C ALA A 349 10.63 9.02 7.81
N ASN A 350 11.05 8.97 9.09
CA ASN A 350 10.46 9.74 10.18
C ASN A 350 11.56 10.38 11.02
N LYS A 351 11.23 11.01 12.14
CA LYS A 351 12.20 11.67 13.02
C LYS A 351 13.34 10.73 13.43
N ARG A 352 13.04 9.48 13.80
CA ARG A 352 14.01 8.52 14.32
C ARG A 352 14.66 7.66 13.24
N TYR A 353 13.88 7.15 12.31
CA TYR A 353 14.35 6.13 11.36
C TYR A 353 14.41 6.65 9.93
N ALA A 354 15.44 6.18 9.21
CA ALA A 354 15.51 6.18 7.76
C ALA A 354 15.53 4.71 7.31
N VAL A 355 14.55 4.30 6.52
CA VAL A 355 14.31 2.88 6.20
C VAL A 355 14.17 2.68 4.70
N CYS A 356 14.77 1.61 4.17
CA CYS A 356 14.48 1.10 2.84
C CYS A 356 14.16 -0.38 2.91
N PHE A 357 13.18 -0.83 2.13
CA PHE A 357 12.75 -2.22 2.10
C PHE A 357 12.20 -2.61 0.73
N LEU A 358 12.22 -3.90 0.47
CA LEU A 358 11.75 -4.49 -0.78
C LEU A 358 10.58 -5.44 -0.52
N ASP A 359 9.73 -5.61 -1.54
CA ASP A 359 8.74 -6.66 -1.58
C ASP A 359 9.39 -8.06 -1.57
N ARG A 360 8.60 -9.09 -1.30
CA ARG A 360 9.07 -10.48 -1.20
C ARG A 360 9.72 -11.02 -2.47
N ASN A 361 9.35 -10.51 -3.65
CA ASN A 361 9.94 -10.90 -4.92
C ASN A 361 11.28 -10.20 -5.17
N GLY A 362 11.46 -8.98 -4.63
CA GLY A 362 12.66 -8.18 -4.75
C GLY A 362 13.04 -7.86 -6.20
N MET A 363 12.04 -7.59 -7.05
CA MET A 363 12.28 -7.27 -8.46
C MET A 363 12.80 -5.85 -8.68
N ARG A 364 12.58 -4.96 -7.72
CA ARG A 364 13.13 -3.60 -7.74
C ARG A 364 14.48 -3.57 -7.03
N PRO A 365 15.50 -2.94 -7.65
CA PRO A 365 16.83 -2.87 -7.02
C PRO A 365 16.85 -1.85 -5.88
N SER A 366 17.65 -2.13 -4.86
CA SER A 366 18.04 -1.18 -3.83
C SER A 366 19.48 -1.43 -3.39
N ARG A 367 20.29 -0.37 -3.40
CA ARG A 367 21.71 -0.41 -3.08
C ARG A 367 22.01 0.55 -1.96
N TYR A 368 22.84 0.13 -1.00
CA TYR A 368 23.29 1.00 0.07
C TYR A 368 24.79 1.21 0.05
N GLN A 369 25.20 2.37 0.52
CA GLN A 369 26.59 2.66 0.89
C GLN A 369 26.63 3.47 2.19
N ILE A 370 27.63 3.16 3.02
CA ILE A 370 27.89 3.81 4.29
C ILE A 370 29.26 4.46 4.19
N GLU A 371 29.33 5.77 4.42
CA GLU A 371 30.59 6.52 4.44
C GLU A 371 31.17 6.56 5.86
N LYS A 372 32.52 6.63 5.97
CA LYS A 372 33.24 6.71 7.26
C LYS A 372 32.83 7.91 8.13
N ASP A 373 32.27 8.97 7.53
CA ASP A 373 31.79 10.15 8.23
C ASP A 373 30.34 10.00 8.75
N GLY A 374 29.76 8.83 8.59
CA GLY A 374 28.39 8.51 9.03
C GLY A 374 27.30 8.88 8.04
N THR A 375 27.62 9.33 6.83
CA THR A 375 26.63 9.51 5.76
C THR A 375 26.21 8.13 5.23
N VAL A 376 24.91 7.87 5.19
CA VAL A 376 24.32 6.66 4.63
C VAL A 376 23.47 7.05 3.42
N THR A 377 23.72 6.36 2.30
CA THR A 377 22.92 6.50 1.07
C THR A 377 22.30 5.15 0.75
N VAL A 378 20.98 5.13 0.51
CA VAL A 378 20.30 3.98 -0.10
C VAL A 378 19.53 4.50 -1.31
N ALA A 379 19.65 3.83 -2.46
CA ALA A 379 18.99 4.26 -3.68
C ALA A 379 18.69 3.08 -4.62
N SER A 380 17.79 3.31 -5.56
CA SER A 380 17.40 2.34 -6.58
C SER A 380 18.55 1.94 -7.50
N GLU A 381 19.61 2.76 -7.60
CA GLU A 381 20.79 2.49 -8.42
C GLU A 381 22.08 2.97 -7.77
N THR A 382 23.19 2.42 -8.25
CA THR A 382 24.54 2.85 -7.83
C THR A 382 24.94 4.12 -8.58
N GLY A 383 25.90 4.88 -7.99
CA GLY A 383 26.46 6.06 -8.65
C GLY A 383 25.72 7.37 -8.39
N VAL A 384 24.52 7.35 -7.79
CA VAL A 384 23.77 8.56 -7.46
C VAL A 384 24.47 9.50 -6.46
N ASN A 385 25.30 8.94 -5.59
CA ASN A 385 26.18 9.68 -4.67
C ASN A 385 27.62 9.15 -4.83
N PRO A 386 28.38 9.65 -5.82
CA PRO A 386 29.73 9.17 -6.09
C PRO A 386 30.69 9.55 -4.95
N VAL A 387 31.35 8.55 -4.39
CA VAL A 387 32.30 8.70 -3.28
C VAL A 387 33.54 7.86 -3.54
N SER A 388 34.73 8.39 -3.26
CA SER A 388 35.98 7.61 -3.39
C SER A 388 35.93 6.38 -2.48
N SER A 389 36.49 5.26 -2.96
CA SER A 389 36.50 3.98 -2.23
C SER A 389 37.15 4.09 -0.84
N SER A 390 38.13 4.98 -0.68
CA SER A 390 38.82 5.23 0.61
C SER A 390 37.89 5.80 1.70
N ARG A 391 36.79 6.43 1.33
CA ARG A 391 35.78 7.01 2.24
C ARG A 391 34.64 6.08 2.54
N ILE A 392 34.50 4.96 1.84
CA ILE A 392 33.43 3.99 2.05
C ILE A 392 33.79 3.08 3.22
N GLU A 393 32.85 2.94 4.18
CA GLU A 393 32.92 1.98 5.29
C GLU A 393 32.31 0.64 4.85
N ALA A 394 31.12 0.67 4.25
CA ALA A 394 30.43 -0.50 3.74
C ALA A 394 29.53 -0.17 2.55
N LYS A 395 29.26 -1.17 1.71
CA LYS A 395 28.30 -1.10 0.61
C LYS A 395 27.67 -2.46 0.38
N GLY A 396 26.42 -2.46 -0.13
CA GLY A 396 25.72 -3.70 -0.42
C GLY A 396 24.40 -3.48 -1.13
N ARG A 397 23.60 -4.54 -1.13
CA ARG A 397 22.23 -4.53 -1.67
C ARG A 397 21.24 -5.00 -0.61
N ILE A 398 19.99 -4.57 -0.72
CA ILE A 398 18.89 -5.10 0.06
C ILE A 398 18.36 -6.36 -0.66
N SER A 399 18.14 -7.42 0.10
CA SER A 399 17.63 -8.70 -0.41
C SER A 399 16.13 -8.62 -0.71
N PRO A 400 15.55 -9.55 -1.50
CA PRO A 400 14.11 -9.72 -1.59
C PRO A 400 13.46 -9.86 -0.20
N GLY A 401 12.41 -9.08 0.07
CA GLY A 401 11.77 -9.03 1.39
C GLY A 401 12.61 -8.37 2.49
N GLY A 402 13.82 -7.93 2.19
CA GLY A 402 14.76 -7.36 3.17
C GLY A 402 14.39 -5.96 3.62
N ILE A 403 14.83 -5.61 4.83
CA ILE A 403 14.76 -4.25 5.41
C ILE A 403 16.15 -3.80 5.79
N PHE A 404 16.47 -2.55 5.45
CA PHE A 404 17.66 -1.83 5.90
C PHE A 404 17.21 -0.54 6.59
N ALA A 405 17.58 -0.36 7.85
CA ALA A 405 17.16 0.81 8.61
C ALA A 405 18.33 1.45 9.36
N VAL A 406 18.31 2.78 9.43
CA VAL A 406 19.20 3.61 10.25
C VAL A 406 18.41 4.15 11.44
N ASP A 407 18.80 3.78 12.65
CA ASP A 407 18.29 4.40 13.88
C ASP A 407 19.14 5.65 14.18
N LYS A 408 18.65 6.81 13.85
CA LYS A 408 19.36 8.10 13.96
C LYS A 408 19.59 8.55 15.41
N GLU A 409 18.85 8.00 16.38
CA GLU A 409 19.05 8.29 17.80
C GLU A 409 20.25 7.54 18.36
N THR A 410 20.45 6.28 17.92
CA THR A 410 21.54 5.43 18.40
C THR A 410 22.73 5.35 17.46
N GLY A 411 22.57 5.80 16.21
CA GLY A 411 23.57 5.67 15.16
C GLY A 411 23.74 4.25 14.62
N LYS A 412 22.86 3.31 15.01
CA LYS A 412 22.94 1.91 14.59
C LYS A 412 22.30 1.67 13.23
N ILE A 413 22.93 0.81 12.45
CA ILE A 413 22.33 0.20 11.29
C ILE A 413 21.61 -1.07 11.76
N LEU A 414 20.32 -1.17 11.43
CA LEU A 414 19.49 -2.33 11.76
C LEU A 414 19.29 -3.16 10.50
N THR A 415 19.63 -4.43 10.60
CA THR A 415 19.41 -5.41 9.53
C THR A 415 18.03 -6.07 9.66
N GLU A 416 17.61 -6.78 8.63
CA GLU A 416 16.42 -7.60 8.64
C GLU A 416 16.35 -8.52 9.86
N THR A 417 17.45 -9.25 10.13
CA THR A 417 17.53 -10.19 11.26
C THR A 417 17.33 -9.49 12.61
N ASP A 418 17.99 -8.33 12.81
CA ASP A 418 17.83 -7.55 14.05
C ASP A 418 16.37 -7.12 14.28
N ILE A 419 15.72 -6.71 13.20
CA ILE A 419 14.33 -6.22 13.21
C ILE A 419 13.37 -7.37 13.50
N ASP A 420 13.46 -8.45 12.74
CA ASP A 420 12.51 -9.56 12.81
C ASP A 420 12.63 -10.32 14.12
N GLN A 421 13.84 -10.55 14.66
CA GLN A 421 14.03 -11.13 15.99
C GLN A 421 13.39 -10.25 17.09
N LYS A 422 13.58 -8.92 17.01
CA LYS A 422 12.99 -8.00 17.98
C LYS A 422 11.46 -7.97 17.89
N LEU A 423 10.89 -8.11 16.70
CA LEU A 423 9.43 -8.19 16.52
C LEU A 423 8.87 -9.51 16.99
N ALA A 424 9.52 -10.63 16.67
CA ALA A 424 9.12 -11.96 17.10
C ALA A 424 9.13 -12.14 18.61
N SER A 425 10.10 -11.54 19.30
CA SER A 425 10.21 -11.61 20.78
C SER A 425 9.20 -10.72 21.53
N LYS A 426 8.39 -9.90 20.83
CA LYS A 426 7.50 -8.95 21.48
C LYS A 426 6.31 -9.60 22.19
N HIS A 427 5.81 -10.69 21.65
CA HIS A 427 4.71 -11.48 22.19
C HIS A 427 4.96 -12.98 21.94
N PRO A 428 4.32 -13.88 22.69
CA PRO A 428 4.47 -15.33 22.53
C PRO A 428 3.60 -15.84 21.35
N TYR A 429 3.87 -15.34 20.13
CA TYR A 429 3.08 -15.65 18.94
C TYR A 429 2.98 -17.14 18.66
N ARG A 430 4.06 -17.88 18.90
CA ARG A 430 4.11 -19.32 18.69
C ARG A 430 3.15 -20.08 19.59
N ASP A 431 3.07 -19.68 20.87
CA ASP A 431 2.14 -20.29 21.82
C ASP A 431 0.71 -19.92 21.46
N TRP A 432 0.45 -18.65 21.13
CA TRP A 432 -0.87 -18.20 20.70
C TRP A 432 -1.39 -18.98 19.48
N LEU A 433 -0.56 -19.18 18.46
CA LEU A 433 -0.93 -19.96 17.28
C LEU A 433 -1.16 -21.43 17.63
N LYS A 434 -0.26 -22.05 18.40
CA LYS A 434 -0.36 -23.46 18.80
C LYS A 434 -1.65 -23.75 19.58
N GLU A 435 -2.05 -22.85 20.45
CA GLU A 435 -3.20 -23.03 21.33
C GLU A 435 -4.54 -22.71 20.64
N ASN A 436 -4.57 -21.77 19.71
CA ASN A 436 -5.81 -21.21 19.20
C ASN A 436 -6.07 -21.49 17.71
N SER A 437 -5.03 -21.66 16.88
CA SER A 437 -5.22 -21.91 15.44
C SER A 437 -5.65 -23.34 15.16
N ASN A 438 -6.54 -23.50 14.18
CA ASN A 438 -7.06 -24.78 13.76
C ASN A 438 -6.73 -25.05 12.30
N TYR A 439 -5.69 -25.82 12.05
CA TYR A 439 -5.31 -26.27 10.71
C TYR A 439 -6.24 -27.41 10.29
N VAL A 440 -7.07 -27.14 9.27
CA VAL A 440 -8.11 -28.08 8.82
C VAL A 440 -7.52 -29.41 8.38
N GLU A 441 -6.40 -29.40 7.67
CA GLU A 441 -5.70 -30.60 7.19
C GLU A 441 -5.34 -31.56 8.34
N SER A 442 -4.86 -31.05 9.45
CA SER A 442 -4.48 -31.87 10.61
C SER A 442 -5.66 -32.49 11.35
N LYS A 443 -6.88 -32.05 11.06
CA LYS A 443 -8.13 -32.57 11.66
C LYS A 443 -8.84 -33.61 10.81
N LEU A 444 -8.46 -33.72 9.52
CA LEU A 444 -9.19 -34.59 8.58
C LEU A 444 -8.99 -36.09 8.80
N ASP A 445 -7.88 -36.50 9.40
CA ASP A 445 -7.59 -37.91 9.71
C ASP A 445 -8.55 -38.48 10.77
N GLN A 446 -9.15 -37.61 11.55
CA GLN A 446 -10.14 -37.96 12.58
C GLN A 446 -11.59 -38.00 12.06
N SER A 447 -11.82 -37.65 10.80
CA SER A 447 -13.16 -37.59 10.21
C SER A 447 -13.46 -38.83 9.39
N GLU A 448 -14.57 -39.53 9.65
CA GLU A 448 -15.11 -40.56 8.77
C GLU A 448 -15.45 -39.92 7.41
N GLY A 449 -14.83 -40.42 6.34
CA GLY A 449 -15.04 -39.87 5.02
C GLY A 449 -16.45 -40.15 4.50
N SER A 450 -17.28 -39.13 4.34
CA SER A 450 -18.48 -39.25 3.53
C SER A 450 -18.06 -39.40 2.06
N GLY A 451 -18.13 -40.60 1.52
CA GLY A 451 -17.88 -40.83 0.10
C GLY A 451 -18.78 -39.98 -0.78
N LEU A 452 -18.27 -39.49 -1.91
CA LEU A 452 -19.06 -38.76 -2.90
C LEU A 452 -20.29 -39.60 -3.26
N LYS A 453 -21.48 -39.06 -3.06
CA LYS A 453 -22.72 -39.69 -3.50
C LYS A 453 -22.72 -39.72 -5.03
N LYS A 454 -22.84 -40.92 -5.61
CA LYS A 454 -23.04 -41.05 -7.07
C LYS A 454 -24.35 -40.35 -7.45
N ILE A 455 -24.27 -39.40 -8.36
CA ILE A 455 -25.47 -38.78 -8.96
C ILE A 455 -25.92 -39.60 -10.18
N SER A 456 -27.22 -39.62 -10.46
CA SER A 456 -27.74 -40.28 -11.65
C SER A 456 -27.29 -39.55 -12.93
N SER A 457 -27.23 -40.29 -14.05
CA SER A 457 -26.88 -39.73 -15.36
C SER A 457 -27.78 -38.55 -15.75
N GLU A 458 -29.05 -38.61 -15.39
CA GLU A 458 -30.04 -37.56 -15.65
C GLU A 458 -29.71 -36.30 -14.85
N LYS A 459 -29.45 -36.43 -13.55
CA LYS A 459 -29.03 -35.30 -12.71
C LYS A 459 -27.71 -34.69 -13.17
N TYR A 460 -26.75 -35.53 -13.61
CA TYR A 460 -25.49 -35.08 -14.18
C TYR A 460 -25.72 -34.25 -15.46
N ALA A 461 -26.56 -34.77 -16.39
CA ALA A 461 -26.88 -34.05 -17.63
C ALA A 461 -27.59 -32.69 -17.33
N LEU A 462 -28.49 -32.68 -16.34
CA LEU A 462 -29.17 -31.48 -15.92
C LEU A 462 -28.17 -30.46 -15.30
N ALA A 463 -27.30 -30.89 -14.40
CA ALA A 463 -26.26 -30.05 -13.79
C ALA A 463 -25.34 -29.44 -14.86
N THR A 464 -24.91 -30.26 -15.84
CA THR A 464 -24.06 -29.82 -16.96
C THR A 464 -24.72 -28.64 -17.73
N LYS A 465 -26.02 -28.71 -17.95
CA LYS A 465 -26.77 -27.63 -18.62
C LYS A 465 -26.95 -26.39 -17.74
N ILE A 466 -27.38 -26.56 -16.49
CA ILE A 466 -27.68 -25.47 -15.57
C ILE A 466 -26.40 -24.67 -15.24
N PHE A 467 -25.30 -25.35 -14.97
CA PHE A 467 -24.02 -24.73 -14.64
C PHE A 467 -23.15 -24.43 -15.87
N SER A 468 -23.71 -24.57 -17.09
CA SER A 468 -23.02 -24.26 -18.36
C SER A 468 -21.65 -24.94 -18.50
N LEU A 469 -21.54 -26.21 -18.06
CA LEU A 469 -20.30 -26.98 -18.13
C LEU A 469 -20.10 -27.55 -19.54
N PHE A 470 -19.63 -26.74 -20.47
CA PHE A 470 -19.35 -27.11 -21.84
C PHE A 470 -18.18 -28.09 -21.96
N LEU A 471 -17.96 -28.65 -23.18
CA LEU A 471 -16.89 -29.60 -23.43
C LEU A 471 -15.51 -28.99 -23.11
N GLU A 472 -15.30 -27.76 -23.52
CA GLU A 472 -14.06 -27.02 -23.25
C GLU A 472 -13.78 -26.88 -21.75
N GLU A 473 -14.78 -26.44 -20.97
CA GLU A 473 -14.67 -26.32 -19.51
C GLU A 473 -14.30 -27.66 -18.86
N ARG A 474 -14.97 -28.73 -19.29
CA ARG A 474 -14.73 -30.08 -18.76
C ARG A 474 -13.35 -30.64 -19.13
N THR A 475 -12.87 -30.39 -20.36
CA THR A 475 -11.61 -30.95 -20.86
C THR A 475 -10.40 -30.11 -20.52
N SER A 476 -10.51 -28.79 -20.61
CA SER A 476 -9.37 -27.85 -20.45
C SER A 476 -9.18 -27.36 -19.03
N VAL A 477 -10.24 -27.41 -18.21
CA VAL A 477 -10.19 -26.93 -16.82
C VAL A 477 -10.42 -28.08 -15.84
N ILE A 478 -11.64 -28.63 -15.78
CA ILE A 478 -12.04 -29.58 -14.73
C ILE A 478 -11.21 -30.88 -14.81
N LYS A 479 -10.99 -31.43 -16.02
CA LYS A 479 -10.18 -32.63 -16.20
C LYS A 479 -8.71 -32.39 -15.83
N VAL A 480 -8.15 -31.24 -16.17
CA VAL A 480 -6.77 -30.89 -15.85
C VAL A 480 -6.60 -30.77 -14.34
N LEU A 481 -7.51 -30.04 -13.65
CA LEU A 481 -7.53 -29.96 -12.20
C LEU A 481 -7.67 -31.32 -11.52
N GLY A 482 -8.63 -32.14 -11.99
CA GLY A 482 -8.96 -33.42 -11.34
C GLY A 482 -8.00 -34.56 -11.64
N ALA A 483 -7.44 -34.64 -12.86
CA ALA A 483 -6.58 -35.76 -13.29
C ALA A 483 -5.09 -35.45 -13.13
N ALA A 484 -4.65 -34.23 -13.38
CA ALA A 484 -3.25 -33.85 -13.36
C ALA A 484 -2.85 -33.02 -12.09
N ALA A 485 -3.81 -32.62 -11.26
CA ALA A 485 -3.60 -31.72 -10.14
C ALA A 485 -2.86 -30.42 -10.55
N GLN A 486 -3.17 -29.92 -11.74
CA GLN A 486 -2.59 -28.72 -12.33
C GLN A 486 -3.68 -27.68 -12.59
N GLU A 487 -3.31 -26.42 -12.61
CA GLU A 487 -4.20 -25.36 -13.02
C GLU A 487 -4.54 -25.46 -14.50
N GLY A 488 -5.81 -25.20 -14.86
CA GLY A 488 -6.25 -25.15 -16.25
C GLY A 488 -5.61 -23.97 -16.98
N THR A 489 -5.18 -24.17 -18.24
CA THR A 489 -4.73 -23.08 -19.09
C THR A 489 -5.91 -22.24 -19.56
N GLY A 490 -5.85 -20.95 -19.35
CA GLY A 490 -6.88 -20.01 -19.78
C GLY A 490 -6.61 -18.62 -19.26
N SER A 491 -7.26 -17.63 -19.84
CA SER A 491 -7.17 -16.24 -19.41
C SER A 491 -8.58 -15.68 -19.31
N MET A 492 -8.92 -15.16 -18.14
CA MET A 492 -10.15 -14.40 -17.97
C MET A 492 -9.97 -13.00 -18.55
N GLY A 493 -10.92 -12.56 -19.38
CA GLY A 493 -10.89 -11.23 -19.96
C GLY A 493 -9.83 -11.04 -21.06
N ASP A 494 -9.56 -12.08 -21.85
CA ASP A 494 -8.77 -11.95 -23.06
C ASP A 494 -9.49 -11.09 -24.14
N ASP A 495 -8.77 -10.72 -25.20
CA ASP A 495 -9.31 -9.90 -26.27
C ASP A 495 -10.02 -10.70 -27.37
N THR A 496 -10.28 -11.98 -27.16
CA THR A 496 -11.00 -12.81 -28.11
C THR A 496 -12.42 -12.29 -28.31
N ALA A 497 -12.79 -12.04 -29.55
CA ALA A 497 -14.11 -11.57 -29.90
C ALA A 497 -15.19 -12.61 -29.54
N LEU A 498 -16.28 -12.15 -28.94
CA LEU A 498 -17.43 -13.02 -28.68
C LEU A 498 -18.12 -13.42 -30.00
N ALA A 499 -18.52 -14.67 -30.11
CA ALA A 499 -19.24 -15.20 -31.27
C ALA A 499 -20.71 -14.72 -31.26
N VAL A 500 -20.95 -13.49 -31.67
CA VAL A 500 -22.28 -12.80 -31.55
C VAL A 500 -23.42 -13.49 -32.28
N LEU A 501 -23.13 -14.34 -33.29
CA LEU A 501 -24.13 -15.12 -34.01
C LEU A 501 -24.34 -16.52 -33.42
N SER A 502 -23.60 -16.91 -32.39
CA SER A 502 -23.79 -18.17 -31.69
C SER A 502 -25.05 -18.14 -30.82
N ARG A 503 -25.74 -19.28 -30.77
CA ARG A 503 -26.86 -19.50 -29.85
C ARG A 503 -26.42 -20.15 -28.52
N GLN A 504 -25.12 -20.44 -28.36
CA GLN A 504 -24.59 -21.01 -27.12
C GLN A 504 -24.37 -19.92 -26.08
N ASN A 505 -24.84 -20.17 -24.87
CA ASN A 505 -24.54 -19.31 -23.73
C ASN A 505 -23.04 -19.44 -23.40
N ARG A 506 -22.44 -18.31 -23.06
CA ARG A 506 -21.06 -18.27 -22.59
C ARG A 506 -21.05 -18.17 -21.08
N GLN A 507 -19.95 -18.59 -20.45
CA GLN A 507 -19.73 -18.38 -19.02
C GLN A 507 -19.64 -16.88 -18.72
N ILE A 508 -20.07 -16.46 -17.52
CA ILE A 508 -20.09 -15.06 -17.14
C ILE A 508 -18.70 -14.41 -17.18
N TYR A 509 -17.64 -15.16 -16.89
CA TYR A 509 -16.26 -14.66 -16.92
C TYR A 509 -15.75 -14.39 -18.36
N ASP A 510 -16.35 -14.94 -19.40
CA ASP A 510 -16.01 -14.65 -20.80
C ASP A 510 -16.34 -13.20 -21.21
N TYR A 511 -17.21 -12.52 -20.42
CA TYR A 511 -17.61 -11.14 -20.67
C TYR A 511 -16.72 -10.12 -19.95
N PHE A 512 -15.80 -10.53 -19.07
CA PHE A 512 -14.86 -9.63 -18.43
C PHE A 512 -13.70 -9.26 -19.36
N ARG A 513 -13.12 -8.10 -19.14
CA ARG A 513 -11.94 -7.61 -19.84
C ARG A 513 -10.95 -7.06 -18.83
N GLN A 514 -9.68 -7.27 -19.10
CA GLN A 514 -8.62 -6.67 -18.32
C GLN A 514 -8.56 -5.17 -18.55
N LYS A 515 -8.29 -4.41 -17.50
CA LYS A 515 -8.19 -2.94 -17.55
C LYS A 515 -6.77 -2.44 -17.77
N PHE A 516 -5.78 -3.29 -17.76
CA PHE A 516 -4.37 -2.94 -17.95
C PHE A 516 -3.65 -4.00 -18.78
N SER A 517 -2.53 -3.60 -19.40
CA SER A 517 -1.69 -4.52 -20.17
C SER A 517 -0.97 -5.50 -19.25
N GLN A 518 -0.89 -6.75 -19.66
CA GLN A 518 -0.10 -7.78 -18.99
C GLN A 518 1.12 -8.15 -19.83
N VAL A 519 2.22 -8.49 -19.14
CA VAL A 519 3.39 -9.08 -19.80
C VAL A 519 3.13 -10.56 -20.13
N THR A 520 3.56 -11.00 -21.31
CA THR A 520 3.41 -12.40 -21.75
C THR A 520 4.36 -13.34 -21.01
N ASN A 521 5.52 -12.84 -20.58
CA ASN A 521 6.50 -13.57 -19.78
C ASN A 521 6.61 -12.91 -18.41
N PRO A 522 5.89 -13.39 -17.37
CA PRO A 522 6.02 -12.85 -16.04
C PRO A 522 7.45 -13.00 -15.52
N PRO A 523 7.97 -12.04 -14.74
CA PRO A 523 9.35 -12.03 -14.28
C PRO A 523 9.64 -13.07 -13.17
N ILE A 524 8.64 -13.85 -12.77
CA ILE A 524 8.73 -14.90 -11.74
C ILE A 524 8.56 -16.24 -12.43
N ASP A 525 9.61 -17.08 -12.39
CA ASP A 525 9.55 -18.46 -12.82
C ASP A 525 8.87 -19.35 -11.77
N SER A 526 8.51 -20.58 -12.17
CA SER A 526 7.79 -21.52 -11.31
C SER A 526 8.54 -21.93 -10.04
N LEU A 527 9.87 -21.93 -10.05
CA LEU A 527 10.69 -22.26 -8.88
C LEU A 527 10.67 -21.11 -7.87
N ARG A 528 10.77 -19.88 -8.36
CA ARG A 528 10.67 -18.69 -7.53
C ARG A 528 9.27 -18.50 -7.00
N GLU A 529 8.25 -18.70 -7.83
CA GLU A 529 6.85 -18.67 -7.42
C GLU A 529 6.58 -19.61 -6.23
N GLN A 530 7.08 -20.84 -6.31
CA GLN A 530 6.97 -21.83 -5.23
C GLN A 530 7.55 -21.33 -3.90
N SER A 531 8.61 -20.56 -3.92
CA SER A 531 9.23 -20.03 -2.69
C SER A 531 8.58 -18.77 -2.16
N VAL A 532 8.03 -17.90 -3.02
CA VAL A 532 7.55 -16.55 -2.62
C VAL A 532 6.03 -16.45 -2.52
N MET A 533 5.27 -17.38 -3.13
CA MET A 533 3.81 -17.38 -3.14
C MET A 533 3.25 -18.44 -2.19
N SER A 534 2.05 -18.20 -1.68
CA SER A 534 1.31 -19.18 -0.87
C SER A 534 -0.19 -19.06 -1.18
N LEU A 535 -0.86 -20.21 -1.13
CA LEU A 535 -2.32 -20.31 -1.22
C LEU A 535 -2.98 -20.48 0.15
N GLU A 536 -2.22 -20.39 1.23
CA GLU A 536 -2.75 -20.51 2.59
C GLU A 536 -3.86 -19.48 2.82
N THR A 537 -4.97 -19.94 3.37
CA THR A 537 -6.19 -19.15 3.55
C THR A 537 -6.71 -19.30 4.98
N CYS A 538 -7.08 -18.18 5.60
CA CYS A 538 -7.62 -18.13 6.95
C CYS A 538 -9.12 -17.80 6.93
N TYR A 539 -9.89 -18.47 7.78
CA TYR A 539 -11.32 -18.22 8.00
C TYR A 539 -11.59 -17.84 9.46
N GLY A 540 -12.55 -16.97 9.66
CA GLY A 540 -12.98 -16.51 10.98
C GLY A 540 -12.89 -14.99 11.12
N PRO A 541 -13.32 -14.42 12.27
CA PRO A 541 -13.38 -12.99 12.47
C PRO A 541 -11.99 -12.36 12.57
N GLU A 542 -11.87 -11.17 12.03
CA GLU A 542 -10.72 -10.29 12.26
C GLU A 542 -10.95 -9.44 13.51
N LEU A 543 -9.87 -9.06 14.18
CA LEU A 543 -9.89 -8.26 15.40
C LEU A 543 -9.06 -6.99 15.22
N ASN A 544 -9.08 -6.12 16.24
CA ASN A 544 -8.36 -4.85 16.23
C ASN A 544 -6.84 -5.06 16.15
N ILE A 545 -6.23 -4.71 15.04
CA ILE A 545 -4.80 -4.91 14.77
C ILE A 545 -3.87 -4.13 15.72
N PHE A 546 -4.38 -3.07 16.37
CA PHE A 546 -3.60 -2.26 17.31
C PHE A 546 -3.41 -2.94 18.67
N GLU A 547 -4.26 -3.89 19.02
CA GLU A 547 -4.26 -4.58 20.33
C GLU A 547 -4.06 -6.09 20.17
N PRO A 548 -2.83 -6.55 19.82
CA PRO A 548 -2.56 -7.97 19.60
C PRO A 548 -2.81 -8.81 20.87
N SER A 549 -3.49 -9.95 20.68
CA SER A 549 -3.82 -10.90 21.73
C SER A 549 -3.87 -12.34 21.19
N SER A 550 -3.96 -13.33 22.07
CA SER A 550 -4.13 -14.75 21.69
C SER A 550 -5.40 -15.01 20.89
N GLU A 551 -6.47 -14.23 21.11
CA GLU A 551 -7.75 -14.36 20.39
C GLU A 551 -7.60 -14.10 18.88
N HIS A 552 -6.64 -13.29 18.48
CA HIS A 552 -6.34 -13.05 17.06
C HIS A 552 -5.90 -14.32 16.33
N ALA A 553 -5.28 -15.27 17.02
CA ALA A 553 -4.86 -16.55 16.47
C ALA A 553 -6.00 -17.56 16.33
N LYS A 554 -7.21 -17.26 16.85
CA LYS A 554 -8.38 -18.15 16.77
C LYS A 554 -8.98 -18.15 15.36
N ARG A 555 -8.36 -18.91 14.47
CA ARG A 555 -8.70 -18.99 13.03
C ARG A 555 -8.76 -20.45 12.59
N LEU A 556 -9.53 -20.71 11.50
CA LEU A 556 -9.39 -21.92 10.70
C LEU A 556 -8.41 -21.62 9.58
N VAL A 557 -7.45 -22.49 9.37
CA VAL A 557 -6.40 -22.34 8.34
C VAL A 557 -6.45 -23.52 7.40
N THR A 558 -6.40 -23.25 6.08
CA THR A 558 -6.23 -24.25 5.01
C THR A 558 -5.03 -23.88 4.17
N TYR A 559 -4.32 -24.89 3.64
CA TYR A 559 -3.16 -24.64 2.77
C TYR A 559 -3.54 -24.21 1.36
N SER A 560 -4.84 -24.22 1.02
CA SER A 560 -5.36 -23.77 -0.27
C SER A 560 -6.80 -23.29 -0.14
N PRO A 561 -7.23 -22.27 -0.92
CA PRO A 561 -8.63 -21.85 -1.00
C PRO A 561 -9.50 -22.88 -1.75
N ILE A 562 -8.88 -23.82 -2.48
CA ILE A 562 -9.58 -24.91 -3.15
C ILE A 562 -9.79 -26.03 -2.14
N LEU A 563 -11.05 -26.26 -1.76
CA LEU A 563 -11.41 -27.21 -0.72
C LEU A 563 -11.90 -28.53 -1.33
N SER A 564 -11.36 -29.66 -0.85
CA SER A 564 -12.00 -30.94 -1.09
C SER A 564 -13.36 -31.01 -0.38
N TYR A 565 -14.24 -31.87 -0.84
CA TYR A 565 -15.54 -32.09 -0.20
C TYR A 565 -15.40 -32.42 1.31
N LYS A 566 -14.40 -33.20 1.66
CA LYS A 566 -14.08 -33.56 3.06
C LYS A 566 -13.70 -32.34 3.91
N LYS A 567 -12.86 -31.44 3.36
CA LYS A 567 -12.48 -30.18 4.03
C LYS A 567 -13.68 -29.26 4.20
N LEU A 568 -14.48 -29.09 3.15
CA LEU A 568 -15.68 -28.26 3.19
C LEU A 568 -16.67 -28.80 4.23
N ASP A 569 -16.97 -30.10 4.21
CA ASP A 569 -17.89 -30.74 5.17
C ASP A 569 -17.40 -30.55 6.62
N TRP A 570 -16.09 -30.68 6.86
CA TRP A 570 -15.52 -30.42 8.19
C TRP A 570 -15.70 -28.94 8.59
N ILE A 571 -15.43 -27.98 7.68
CA ILE A 571 -15.61 -26.54 7.93
C ILE A 571 -17.08 -26.22 8.23
N LEU A 572 -18.01 -26.80 7.48
CA LEU A 572 -19.43 -26.56 7.67
C LEU A 572 -19.97 -27.14 9.00
N LYS A 573 -19.39 -28.21 9.50
CA LYS A 573 -19.80 -28.89 10.74
C LYS A 573 -19.01 -28.49 11.98
N ASN A 574 -17.95 -27.66 11.82
CA ASN A 574 -17.16 -27.25 12.97
C ASN A 574 -18.00 -26.49 14.01
N LYS A 575 -17.57 -26.54 15.28
CA LYS A 575 -18.23 -25.85 16.39
C LYS A 575 -17.45 -24.61 16.85
N ILE A 576 -16.36 -24.28 16.18
CA ILE A 576 -15.47 -23.17 16.54
C ILE A 576 -16.11 -21.86 16.13
N PHE A 577 -16.70 -21.84 14.94
CA PHE A 577 -17.37 -20.68 14.37
C PHE A 577 -18.80 -21.00 13.94
N LYS A 578 -19.66 -20.00 13.99
CA LYS A 578 -21.03 -20.11 13.52
C LYS A 578 -21.06 -19.99 12.00
N VAL A 579 -21.35 -21.11 11.33
CA VAL A 579 -21.50 -21.19 9.88
C VAL A 579 -22.97 -21.04 9.49
N LYS A 580 -23.24 -20.27 8.43
CA LYS A 580 -24.58 -20.18 7.83
C LYS A 580 -24.50 -20.46 6.34
N THR A 581 -25.29 -21.44 5.87
CA THR A 581 -25.40 -21.81 4.45
C THR A 581 -26.62 -21.13 3.82
N PHE A 582 -26.46 -20.64 2.60
CA PHE A 582 -27.50 -20.10 1.74
C PHE A 582 -27.45 -20.84 0.39
N ASP A 583 -28.56 -21.49 0.04
CA ASP A 583 -28.70 -22.12 -1.28
C ASP A 583 -28.97 -21.04 -2.34
N LEU A 584 -28.17 -21.08 -3.41
CA LEU A 584 -28.24 -20.12 -4.51
C LEU A 584 -29.34 -20.49 -5.48
N GLU A 585 -30.59 -20.41 -5.01
CA GLU A 585 -31.77 -20.57 -5.83
C GLU A 585 -32.79 -19.47 -5.54
N TYR A 586 -33.58 -19.09 -6.54
CA TYR A 586 -34.61 -18.06 -6.41
C TYR A 586 -35.88 -18.43 -7.18
N ILE A 587 -37.01 -17.82 -6.85
CA ILE A 587 -38.31 -18.10 -7.46
C ILE A 587 -38.29 -17.61 -8.91
N GLU A 588 -38.73 -18.45 -9.85
CA GLU A 588 -38.75 -18.17 -11.30
C GLU A 588 -39.48 -16.85 -11.67
N SER A 589 -40.51 -16.48 -10.90
CA SER A 589 -41.25 -15.22 -11.12
C SER A 589 -40.54 -13.97 -10.60
N SER A 590 -39.41 -14.11 -9.88
CA SER A 590 -38.62 -12.98 -9.37
C SER A 590 -37.49 -12.58 -10.34
N SER A 591 -37.08 -11.32 -10.31
CA SER A 591 -35.91 -10.89 -11.05
C SER A 591 -34.62 -11.35 -10.37
N ILE A 592 -33.51 -11.43 -11.12
CA ILE A 592 -32.18 -11.71 -10.57
C ILE A 592 -31.75 -10.61 -9.58
N SER A 593 -32.12 -9.34 -9.85
CA SER A 593 -31.81 -8.23 -8.96
C SER A 593 -32.50 -8.42 -7.61
N ASP A 594 -33.78 -8.71 -7.59
CA ASP A 594 -34.53 -8.95 -6.34
C ASP A 594 -33.96 -10.14 -5.55
N ALA A 595 -33.54 -11.18 -6.27
CA ALA A 595 -32.92 -12.35 -5.66
C ALA A 595 -31.58 -12.01 -4.98
N ILE A 596 -30.76 -11.17 -5.61
CA ILE A 596 -29.48 -10.69 -5.06
C ILE A 596 -29.74 -9.79 -3.85
N ASP A 597 -30.64 -8.82 -3.96
CA ASP A 597 -31.00 -7.91 -2.86
C ASP A 597 -31.50 -8.68 -1.64
N LYS A 598 -32.34 -9.68 -1.87
CA LYS A 598 -32.81 -10.58 -0.81
C LYS A 598 -31.64 -11.36 -0.18
N LEU A 599 -30.72 -11.91 -0.97
CA LEU A 599 -29.56 -12.62 -0.47
C LEU A 599 -28.70 -11.71 0.43
N ILE A 600 -28.46 -10.47 0.01
CA ILE A 600 -27.71 -9.47 0.78
C ILE A 600 -28.39 -9.22 2.14
N LEU A 601 -29.71 -9.01 2.16
CA LEU A 601 -30.46 -8.80 3.40
C LEU A 601 -30.41 -10.03 4.32
N ASP A 602 -30.59 -11.22 3.77
CA ASP A 602 -30.59 -12.47 4.53
C ASP A 602 -29.20 -12.76 5.13
N VAL A 603 -28.12 -12.51 4.37
CA VAL A 603 -26.74 -12.65 4.84
C VAL A 603 -26.41 -11.60 5.90
N SER A 604 -26.77 -10.33 5.69
CA SER A 604 -26.56 -9.27 6.68
C SER A 604 -27.25 -9.61 8.00
N SER A 605 -28.52 -10.06 7.95
CA SER A 605 -29.23 -10.54 9.15
C SER A 605 -28.57 -11.74 9.84
N ALA A 606 -27.94 -12.63 9.07
CA ALA A 606 -27.22 -13.76 9.65
C ALA A 606 -25.92 -13.31 10.35
N ILE A 607 -25.22 -12.34 9.78
CA ILE A 607 -24.02 -11.73 10.38
C ILE A 607 -24.38 -11.01 11.68
N ASP A 608 -25.45 -10.22 11.70
CA ASP A 608 -25.94 -9.55 12.91
C ASP A 608 -26.31 -10.54 14.03
N LYS A 609 -26.74 -11.76 13.65
CA LYS A 609 -27.00 -12.87 14.56
C LYS A 609 -25.72 -13.68 14.91
N GLY A 610 -24.55 -13.20 14.53
CA GLY A 610 -23.25 -13.75 14.88
C GLY A 610 -22.72 -14.83 13.96
N ALA A 611 -23.21 -14.95 12.71
CA ALA A 611 -22.56 -15.81 11.72
C ALA A 611 -21.19 -15.22 11.34
N THR A 612 -20.16 -16.06 11.36
CA THR A 612 -18.77 -15.67 11.05
C THR A 612 -18.25 -16.29 9.77
N ILE A 613 -18.88 -17.37 9.30
CA ILE A 613 -18.59 -18.00 8.01
C ILE A 613 -19.90 -18.09 7.23
N ILE A 614 -19.91 -17.52 6.04
CA ILE A 614 -21.02 -17.58 5.09
C ILE A 614 -20.67 -18.56 3.99
N HIS A 615 -21.51 -19.56 3.79
CA HIS A 615 -21.40 -20.53 2.73
C HIS A 615 -22.50 -20.30 1.70
N LEU A 616 -22.11 -19.95 0.47
CA LEU A 616 -22.98 -19.87 -0.69
C LEU A 616 -22.95 -21.23 -1.40
N ASN A 617 -24.08 -21.91 -1.48
CA ASN A 617 -24.17 -23.26 -1.98
C ASN A 617 -24.91 -23.31 -3.33
N GLU A 618 -24.20 -23.62 -4.39
CA GLU A 618 -24.86 -23.89 -5.67
C GLU A 618 -25.57 -25.24 -5.62
N VAL A 619 -26.86 -25.21 -5.84
CA VAL A 619 -27.73 -26.40 -5.85
C VAL A 619 -28.45 -26.54 -7.19
N LEU A 620 -28.81 -27.77 -7.56
CA LEU A 620 -29.79 -27.97 -8.62
C LEU A 620 -31.13 -27.38 -8.15
N PRO A 621 -31.69 -26.40 -8.88
CA PRO A 621 -32.88 -25.69 -8.41
C PRO A 621 -34.08 -26.61 -8.25
N SER A 622 -34.84 -26.39 -7.21
CA SER A 622 -36.08 -27.06 -6.96
C SER A 622 -37.18 -26.62 -7.96
N LYS A 623 -38.30 -27.32 -7.96
CA LYS A 623 -39.41 -26.99 -8.86
C LYS A 623 -39.85 -25.52 -8.72
N ASN A 624 -40.07 -24.82 -9.84
CA ASN A 624 -40.42 -23.40 -9.94
C ASN A 624 -39.35 -22.44 -9.40
N LYS A 625 -38.07 -22.88 -9.34
CA LYS A 625 -36.92 -22.04 -8.98
C LYS A 625 -35.87 -22.10 -10.08
N LEU A 626 -35.03 -21.06 -10.10
CA LEU A 626 -33.89 -20.92 -10.97
C LEU A 626 -32.61 -20.87 -10.13
N SER A 627 -31.46 -21.24 -10.70
CA SER A 627 -30.15 -21.14 -10.06
C SER A 627 -29.63 -19.71 -10.16
N LEU A 628 -29.13 -19.19 -9.05
CA LEU A 628 -28.37 -17.93 -9.02
C LEU A 628 -26.90 -18.24 -9.18
N ASN A 629 -26.25 -17.63 -10.16
CA ASN A 629 -24.83 -17.87 -10.46
C ASN A 629 -23.93 -17.46 -9.27
N ALA A 630 -23.09 -18.36 -8.79
CA ALA A 630 -22.25 -18.15 -7.61
C ALA A 630 -21.24 -17.01 -7.78
N LEU A 631 -20.65 -16.82 -8.98
CA LEU A 631 -19.72 -15.73 -9.23
C LEU A 631 -20.40 -14.36 -9.08
N MET A 632 -21.62 -14.23 -9.66
CA MET A 632 -22.43 -13.00 -9.54
C MET A 632 -22.88 -12.76 -8.09
N ALA A 633 -23.40 -13.78 -7.41
CA ALA A 633 -23.86 -13.70 -6.03
C ALA A 633 -22.72 -13.31 -5.08
N THR A 634 -21.55 -13.95 -5.23
CA THR A 634 -20.38 -13.66 -4.41
C THR A 634 -19.87 -12.23 -4.63
N GLY A 635 -19.77 -11.79 -5.89
CA GLY A 635 -19.33 -10.43 -6.22
C GLY A 635 -20.26 -9.36 -5.66
N ALA A 636 -21.57 -9.52 -5.84
CA ALA A 636 -22.58 -8.59 -5.32
C ALA A 636 -22.59 -8.54 -3.79
N LEU A 637 -22.56 -9.71 -3.13
CA LEU A 637 -22.50 -9.81 -1.68
C LEU A 637 -21.23 -9.19 -1.11
N HIS A 638 -20.07 -9.48 -1.71
CA HIS A 638 -18.80 -8.90 -1.30
C HIS A 638 -18.83 -7.37 -1.35
N GLN A 639 -19.33 -6.79 -2.44
CA GLN A 639 -19.45 -5.33 -2.55
C GLN A 639 -20.43 -4.72 -1.54
N ALA A 640 -21.51 -5.43 -1.23
CA ALA A 640 -22.50 -4.95 -0.25
C ALA A 640 -21.99 -5.01 1.20
N LEU A 641 -21.06 -5.91 1.50
CA LEU A 641 -20.47 -6.06 2.85
C LEU A 641 -19.25 -5.17 3.10
N ILE A 642 -18.67 -4.54 2.07
CA ILE A 642 -17.59 -3.54 2.17
C ILE A 642 -18.19 -2.17 2.47
#